data_de8dbf1695c21535ac94f7b762eac588
#
_entry.id   de8dbf1695c21535ac94f7b762eac588
#
_cell.length_a   1.000
_cell.length_b   1.000
_cell.length_c   1.000
_cell.angle_alpha   90.00
_cell.angle_beta   90.00
_cell.angle_gamma   90.00
#
_symmetry.space_group_name_H-M   'P 1'
#
loop_
_entity.id
_entity.type
_entity.pdbx_description
1 polymer ?
#
loop_
_entity_poly.entity_id
_entity_poly.type
_entity_poly.pdbx_seq_one_letter_code
_entity_poly.pdbx_strand_id
1 'polypeptide(L)'
;MTEQIIAQRLGIALRQVQGTVRLLRDGATIPFISRYRKEATGSLDELQVGAVKEQLDKLTELEARKQTVLSTIGEQGKLTDELRKRIEACWEAVELEDIYLPYKPKRRTRATVARERGLEPLANSIMAQNSHDIARQAQRFVTADVPTPEEAIAGACDIIAERVSEDERARNSVRRTAAREGAVHSRLVKGKEQEGVKYSDYFDATSPLRTVSSHRFLAMRRGMDEGVLKISVEMDADRITEGLRRQFVRHGSATREWMEAAVADSFKRLIRPSIETELLAAAKEKADDEAIRVFAENLRQLLLSAPLGQKRIIAVDPGFRTGCKVVALDSQGNLLHNTTVYPHPPQNRYAEAAETLRSLAARYKAEAFAIGDGTAGRETEQLVRGLGLEGVGVFMVSEDGASVYSASAAAREEFPDHDVTVRGAVSIGRRLMDPLSELVKIDPKSIGVGQYQHSVDQSKLRARLVTVVESCVNKVGVNINTASKHILTYISGLGLALAENIVAYRAANGDFKDRKSLLKVPRLGAKAYEQAAGFLRVVGGRNPLDNSAVHPESYHIVERMAADAGVTVEQLLADKELRKGIKPERYVDAEVGLPTVTDILEALDKRGLDPREQLQAFSFDPDVHSVADLREGMTLPGIVTNITAFGAFVDIGIKQDGLVHISQLADRYVASPADVVHLGQHVEVRVTGIDTVRNRIALSMRKNG
;
A
#
# COMPACT_ATOMS: atom_id res chain seq x y z
N MET A 1 27.80 6.11 8.07
CA MET A 1 26.92 6.10 9.27
C MET A 1 25.48 5.73 8.92
N THR A 2 24.85 6.37 7.96
CA THR A 2 23.48 6.06 7.49
C THR A 2 23.29 4.57 7.15
N GLU A 3 24.22 3.98 6.39
CA GLU A 3 24.18 2.56 5.98
C GLU A 3 24.29 1.59 7.18
N GLN A 4 25.06 1.96 8.21
CA GLN A 4 25.15 1.17 9.46
C GLN A 4 23.81 1.15 10.21
N ILE A 5 23.13 2.29 10.27
CA ILE A 5 21.82 2.42 10.93
C ILE A 5 20.78 1.60 10.16
N ILE A 6 20.78 1.67 8.83
CA ILE A 6 19.90 0.84 7.99
C ILE A 6 20.14 -0.64 8.27
N ALA A 7 21.42 -1.06 8.28
CA ALA A 7 21.81 -2.43 8.55
C ALA A 7 21.30 -2.92 9.92
N GLN A 8 21.45 -2.10 10.95
CA GLN A 8 20.98 -2.40 12.29
C GLN A 8 19.44 -2.47 12.37
N ARG A 9 18.74 -1.49 11.79
CA ARG A 9 17.26 -1.42 11.82
C ARG A 9 16.61 -2.59 11.09
N LEU A 10 17.19 -3.01 9.97
CA LEU A 10 16.62 -4.07 9.13
C LEU A 10 17.19 -5.47 9.47
N GLY A 11 18.20 -5.58 10.32
CA GLY A 11 18.88 -6.85 10.61
C GLY A 11 19.60 -7.45 9.38
N ILE A 12 20.06 -6.61 8.46
CA ILE A 12 20.74 -6.98 7.20
C ILE A 12 22.23 -6.68 7.34
N ALA A 13 23.09 -7.48 6.72
CA ALA A 13 24.53 -7.25 6.79
C ALA A 13 24.93 -5.91 6.14
N LEU A 14 25.86 -5.17 6.77
CA LEU A 14 26.29 -3.86 6.30
C LEU A 14 26.75 -3.88 4.83
N ARG A 15 27.48 -4.92 4.40
CA ARG A 15 27.93 -5.07 3.02
C ARG A 15 26.77 -5.12 2.02
N GLN A 16 25.68 -5.81 2.38
CA GLN A 16 24.49 -5.91 1.54
C GLN A 16 23.78 -4.56 1.40
N VAL A 17 23.68 -3.82 2.51
CA VAL A 17 23.11 -2.46 2.50
C VAL A 17 23.97 -1.52 1.64
N GLN A 18 25.30 -1.55 1.80
CA GLN A 18 26.22 -0.72 1.02
C GLN A 18 26.13 -0.98 -0.48
N GLY A 19 26.09 -2.27 -0.87
CA GLY A 19 25.88 -2.67 -2.27
C GLY A 19 24.57 -2.15 -2.83
N THR A 20 23.49 -2.31 -2.07
CA THR A 20 22.14 -1.86 -2.46
C THR A 20 22.05 -0.34 -2.57
N VAL A 21 22.56 0.41 -1.57
CA VAL A 21 22.54 1.88 -1.56
C VAL A 21 23.35 2.44 -2.73
N ARG A 22 24.50 1.84 -3.07
CA ARG A 22 25.30 2.25 -4.23
C ARG A 22 24.48 2.11 -5.51
N LEU A 23 23.86 0.95 -5.75
CA LEU A 23 23.04 0.70 -6.94
C LEU A 23 21.83 1.65 -7.02
N LEU A 24 21.15 1.91 -5.89
CA LEU A 24 20.04 2.87 -5.83
C LEU A 24 20.50 4.30 -6.17
N ARG A 25 21.64 4.75 -5.66
CA ARG A 25 22.25 6.06 -5.99
C ARG A 25 22.65 6.15 -7.46
N ASP A 26 23.10 5.07 -8.04
CA ASP A 26 23.37 4.95 -9.47
C ASP A 26 22.07 4.92 -10.32
N GLY A 27 20.88 4.98 -9.69
CA GLY A 27 19.58 5.04 -10.34
C GLY A 27 19.10 3.70 -10.87
N ALA A 28 19.57 2.59 -10.31
CA ALA A 28 19.04 1.26 -10.60
C ALA A 28 17.68 1.07 -9.88
N THR A 29 16.75 0.42 -10.55
CA THR A 29 15.41 0.16 -10.03
C THR A 29 15.39 -1.06 -9.10
N ILE A 30 14.41 -1.12 -8.20
CA ILE A 30 14.25 -2.25 -7.25
C ILE A 30 14.15 -3.60 -7.98
N PRO A 31 13.31 -3.78 -9.03
CA PRO A 31 13.23 -5.05 -9.75
C PRO A 31 14.55 -5.46 -10.42
N PHE A 32 15.29 -4.49 -10.99
CA PHE A 32 16.58 -4.76 -11.60
C PHE A 32 17.62 -5.19 -10.58
N ILE A 33 17.71 -4.49 -9.45
CA ILE A 33 18.65 -4.82 -8.36
C ILE A 33 18.41 -6.22 -7.82
N SER A 34 17.16 -6.52 -7.45
CA SER A 34 16.80 -7.79 -6.82
C SER A 34 16.98 -8.99 -7.74
N ARG A 35 16.82 -8.79 -9.05
CA ARG A 35 16.90 -9.89 -10.02
C ARG A 35 18.27 -10.07 -10.67
N TYR A 36 18.96 -8.97 -11.00
CA TYR A 36 20.17 -9.03 -11.84
C TYR A 36 21.44 -8.51 -11.14
N ARG A 37 21.38 -8.13 -9.85
CA ARG A 37 22.53 -7.64 -9.09
C ARG A 37 22.67 -8.35 -7.74
N LYS A 38 22.39 -9.64 -7.72
CA LYS A 38 22.37 -10.48 -6.50
C LYS A 38 23.73 -10.56 -5.81
N GLU A 39 24.80 -10.62 -6.56
CA GLU A 39 26.16 -10.66 -6.02
C GLU A 39 26.51 -9.38 -5.26
N ALA A 40 26.11 -8.24 -5.78
CA ALA A 40 26.37 -6.94 -5.17
C ALA A 40 25.53 -6.73 -3.89
N THR A 41 24.34 -7.34 -3.81
CA THR A 41 23.41 -7.19 -2.70
C THR A 41 23.41 -8.40 -1.74
N GLY A 42 24.17 -9.46 -2.05
CA GLY A 42 24.15 -10.71 -1.29
C GLY A 42 22.77 -11.37 -1.32
N SER A 43 22.14 -11.38 -2.48
CA SER A 43 20.83 -11.99 -2.78
C SER A 43 19.64 -11.41 -1.99
N LEU A 44 19.65 -10.11 -1.69
CA LEU A 44 18.47 -9.45 -1.13
C LEU A 44 17.30 -9.56 -2.13
N ASP A 45 16.16 -9.93 -1.61
CA ASP A 45 14.92 -9.95 -2.38
C ASP A 45 14.34 -8.54 -2.62
N GLU A 46 13.28 -8.47 -3.40
CA GLU A 46 12.64 -7.21 -3.77
C GLU A 46 12.06 -6.45 -2.57
N LEU A 47 11.54 -7.17 -1.56
CA LEU A 47 11.02 -6.56 -0.33
C LEU A 47 12.14 -5.98 0.51
N GLN A 48 13.25 -6.70 0.64
CA GLN A 48 14.43 -6.26 1.38
C GLN A 48 15.10 -5.04 0.71
N VAL A 49 15.27 -5.07 -0.62
CA VAL A 49 15.78 -3.92 -1.39
C VAL A 49 14.86 -2.70 -1.24
N GLY A 50 13.54 -2.93 -1.29
CA GLY A 50 12.54 -1.89 -1.06
C GLY A 50 12.62 -1.30 0.36
N ALA A 51 12.81 -2.14 1.38
CA ALA A 51 12.98 -1.70 2.77
C ALA A 51 14.27 -0.86 2.95
N VAL A 52 15.37 -1.26 2.32
CA VAL A 52 16.62 -0.46 2.31
C VAL A 52 16.38 0.92 1.69
N LYS A 53 15.68 0.97 0.56
CA LYS A 53 15.34 2.24 -0.10
C LYS A 53 14.47 3.12 0.80
N GLU A 54 13.43 2.59 1.42
CA GLU A 54 12.55 3.33 2.32
C GLU A 54 13.31 3.91 3.52
N GLN A 55 14.19 3.11 4.15
CA GLN A 55 15.03 3.60 5.23
C GLN A 55 16.02 4.66 4.78
N LEU A 56 16.59 4.51 3.58
CA LEU A 56 17.50 5.50 3.01
C LEU A 56 16.81 6.85 2.78
N ASP A 57 15.58 6.81 2.23
CA ASP A 57 14.77 8.01 1.99
C ASP A 57 14.42 8.69 3.33
N LYS A 58 13.93 7.96 4.32
CA LYS A 58 13.62 8.48 5.69
C LYS A 58 14.84 9.12 6.38
N LEU A 59 16.00 8.47 6.30
CA LEU A 59 17.22 9.00 6.92
C LEU A 59 17.78 10.20 6.15
N THR A 60 17.58 10.27 4.84
CA THR A 60 17.95 11.43 4.04
C THR A 60 17.08 12.64 4.40
N GLU A 61 15.77 12.45 4.58
CA GLU A 61 14.86 13.50 5.06
C GLU A 61 15.22 13.96 6.48
N LEU A 62 15.55 13.03 7.38
CA LEU A 62 16.00 13.36 8.73
C LEU A 62 17.29 14.18 8.72
N GLU A 63 18.25 13.83 7.86
CA GLU A 63 19.50 14.59 7.74
C GLU A 63 19.25 16.00 7.20
N ALA A 64 18.40 16.17 6.20
CA ALA A 64 17.97 17.48 5.73
C ALA A 64 17.28 18.29 6.85
N ARG A 65 16.46 17.62 7.69
CA ARG A 65 15.82 18.24 8.85
C ARG A 65 16.86 18.69 9.89
N LYS A 66 17.88 17.87 10.18
CA LYS A 66 18.99 18.26 11.09
C LYS A 66 19.69 19.54 10.59
N GLN A 67 19.97 19.64 9.31
CA GLN A 67 20.61 20.84 8.74
C GLN A 67 19.74 22.08 8.95
N THR A 68 18.42 21.97 8.74
CA THR A 68 17.47 23.05 9.01
C THR A 68 17.48 23.46 10.50
N VAL A 69 17.50 22.50 11.41
CA VAL A 69 17.54 22.73 12.86
C VAL A 69 18.86 23.43 13.26
N LEU A 70 19.99 22.93 12.76
CA LEU A 70 21.31 23.53 13.03
C LEU A 70 21.40 24.97 12.52
N SER A 71 20.91 25.25 11.31
CA SER A 71 20.87 26.60 10.75
C SER A 71 20.03 27.54 11.63
N THR A 72 18.79 27.12 11.98
CA THR A 72 17.87 27.96 12.76
C THR A 72 18.41 28.27 14.15
N ILE A 73 19.05 27.30 14.83
CA ILE A 73 19.67 27.53 16.16
C ILE A 73 20.92 28.39 16.03
N GLY A 74 21.70 28.19 14.94
CA GLY A 74 22.87 28.99 14.63
C GLY A 74 22.56 30.46 14.40
N GLU A 75 21.51 30.75 13.63
CA GLU A 75 21.03 32.12 13.38
C GLU A 75 20.57 32.83 14.67
N GLN A 76 20.10 32.07 15.67
CA GLN A 76 19.76 32.60 16.99
C GLN A 76 20.98 32.83 17.88
N GLY A 77 22.20 32.44 17.45
CA GLY A 77 23.41 32.53 18.28
C GLY A 77 23.44 31.58 19.48
N LYS A 78 22.61 30.53 19.47
CA LYS A 78 22.44 29.59 20.59
C LYS A 78 23.06 28.21 20.35
N LEU A 79 23.69 27.98 19.19
CA LEU A 79 24.27 26.70 18.82
C LEU A 79 25.64 26.54 19.49
N THR A 80 25.68 25.70 20.54
CA THR A 80 26.92 25.26 21.19
C THR A 80 27.50 24.02 20.49
N ASP A 81 28.81 23.77 20.66
CA ASP A 81 29.45 22.56 20.11
C ASP A 81 28.84 21.26 20.67
N GLU A 82 28.43 21.24 21.94
CA GLU A 82 27.76 20.11 22.55
C GLU A 82 26.40 19.85 21.92
N LEU A 83 25.60 20.90 21.74
CA LEU A 83 24.28 20.81 21.10
C LEU A 83 24.41 20.36 19.63
N ARG A 84 25.39 20.89 18.91
CA ARG A 84 25.69 20.46 17.54
C ARG A 84 25.98 18.95 17.49
N LYS A 85 26.91 18.45 18.29
CA LYS A 85 27.27 17.03 18.34
C LYS A 85 26.06 16.17 18.69
N ARG A 86 25.20 16.64 19.57
CA ARG A 86 23.99 15.94 19.97
C ARG A 86 22.96 15.83 18.83
N ILE A 87 22.73 16.93 18.10
CA ILE A 87 21.85 16.94 16.93
C ILE A 87 22.41 16.03 15.83
N GLU A 88 23.69 16.10 15.54
CA GLU A 88 24.35 15.26 14.53
C GLU A 88 24.27 13.76 14.89
N ALA A 89 24.38 13.41 16.16
CA ALA A 89 24.28 12.02 16.64
C ALA A 89 22.84 11.49 16.72
N CYS A 90 21.81 12.35 16.67
CA CYS A 90 20.41 11.96 16.75
C CYS A 90 19.93 11.31 15.46
N TRP A 91 19.30 10.13 15.54
CA TRP A 91 18.73 9.39 14.41
C TRP A 91 17.25 9.06 14.55
N GLU A 92 16.59 9.67 15.53
CA GLU A 92 15.17 9.56 15.75
C GLU A 92 14.49 10.93 15.57
N ALA A 93 13.51 11.01 14.68
CA ALA A 93 12.83 12.28 14.35
C ALA A 93 12.16 12.93 15.56
N VAL A 94 11.54 12.12 16.43
CA VAL A 94 10.86 12.60 17.64
C VAL A 94 11.89 13.21 18.63
N GLU A 95 13.04 12.58 18.82
CA GLU A 95 14.11 13.09 19.66
C GLU A 95 14.69 14.39 19.10
N LEU A 96 14.89 14.48 17.78
CA LEU A 96 15.35 15.71 17.12
C LEU A 96 14.38 16.87 17.36
N GLU A 97 13.09 16.63 17.23
CA GLU A 97 12.06 17.68 17.48
C GLU A 97 12.02 18.09 18.95
N ASP A 98 12.22 17.16 19.91
CA ASP A 98 12.31 17.51 21.34
C ASP A 98 13.57 18.34 21.64
N ILE A 99 14.72 18.01 21.05
CA ILE A 99 15.97 18.82 21.16
C ILE A 99 15.74 20.24 20.58
N TYR A 100 15.01 20.33 19.47
CA TYR A 100 14.74 21.60 18.78
C TYR A 100 13.67 22.47 19.48
N LEU A 101 12.76 21.86 20.24
CA LEU A 101 11.58 22.50 20.80
C LEU A 101 11.85 23.82 21.55
N PRO A 102 12.89 23.93 22.42
CA PRO A 102 13.23 25.18 23.12
C PRO A 102 13.67 26.32 22.19
N TYR A 103 14.16 25.98 20.99
CA TYR A 103 14.72 26.91 19.99
C TYR A 103 13.74 27.23 18.87
N LYS A 104 12.63 26.46 18.77
CA LYS A 104 11.64 26.64 17.73
C LYS A 104 10.98 28.01 17.82
N PRO A 105 10.91 28.78 16.72
CA PRO A 105 10.18 30.05 16.71
C PRO A 105 8.73 29.85 17.17
N LYS A 106 8.32 30.59 18.19
CA LYS A 106 6.99 30.47 18.81
C LYS A 106 6.11 31.64 18.44
N ARG A 107 4.81 31.39 18.42
CA ARG A 107 3.82 32.47 18.51
C ARG A 107 3.85 33.07 19.90
N ARG A 108 3.33 34.29 20.06
CA ARG A 108 3.22 34.96 21.37
C ARG A 108 2.45 34.11 22.39
N THR A 109 3.19 33.51 23.34
CA THR A 109 2.65 32.65 24.39
C THR A 109 2.41 33.45 25.69
N ARG A 110 1.72 32.86 26.69
CA ARG A 110 1.63 33.46 28.04
C ARG A 110 3.01 33.68 28.65
N ALA A 111 3.91 32.70 28.48
CA ALA A 111 5.29 32.81 28.96
C ALA A 111 6.07 33.92 28.21
N THR A 112 5.84 34.12 26.91
CA THR A 112 6.46 35.22 26.16
C THR A 112 6.01 36.56 26.73
N VAL A 113 4.70 36.71 26.96
CA VAL A 113 4.15 37.95 27.59
C VAL A 113 4.71 38.17 29.00
N ALA A 114 4.86 37.09 29.78
CA ALA A 114 5.44 37.19 31.14
C ALA A 114 6.93 37.60 31.07
N ARG A 115 7.72 37.13 30.09
CA ARG A 115 9.10 37.56 29.87
C ARG A 115 9.18 39.04 29.43
N GLU A 116 8.30 39.45 28.50
CA GLU A 116 8.20 40.86 28.08
C GLU A 116 7.91 41.80 29.29
N ARG A 117 7.16 41.33 30.28
CA ARG A 117 6.87 42.01 31.55
C ARG A 117 8.01 41.92 32.58
N GLY A 118 9.14 41.30 32.23
CA GLY A 118 10.32 41.22 33.10
C GLY A 118 10.23 40.16 34.23
N LEU A 119 9.30 39.19 34.16
CA LEU A 119 9.06 38.21 35.23
C LEU A 119 10.01 37.01 35.23
N GLU A 120 10.95 36.94 34.31
CA GLU A 120 11.89 35.81 34.22
C GLU A 120 12.80 35.65 35.44
N PRO A 121 13.33 36.73 36.13
CA PRO A 121 14.09 36.56 37.35
C PRO A 121 13.25 35.98 38.51
N LEU A 122 11.97 36.32 38.58
CA LEU A 122 11.07 35.73 39.58
C LEU A 122 10.82 34.25 39.33
N ALA A 123 10.62 33.87 38.06
CA ALA A 123 10.50 32.48 37.64
C ALA A 123 11.78 31.69 38.02
N ASN A 124 12.97 32.25 37.78
CA ASN A 124 14.25 31.66 38.15
C ASN A 124 14.35 31.44 39.68
N SER A 125 13.90 32.44 40.50
CA SER A 125 13.89 32.34 41.96
C SER A 125 12.95 31.25 42.45
N ILE A 126 11.76 31.12 41.86
CA ILE A 126 10.82 30.03 42.19
C ILE A 126 11.43 28.65 41.79
N MET A 127 12.01 28.53 40.62
CA MET A 127 12.61 27.28 40.14
C MET A 127 13.85 26.86 40.93
N ALA A 128 14.60 27.82 41.47
CA ALA A 128 15.75 27.52 42.33
C ALA A 128 15.33 26.80 43.62
N GLN A 129 14.08 27.01 44.07
CA GLN A 129 13.46 26.37 45.24
C GLN A 129 14.20 26.57 46.56
N ASN A 130 14.96 27.64 46.66
CA ASN A 130 15.81 27.98 47.83
C ASN A 130 15.27 29.19 48.60
N SER A 131 14.28 29.92 48.05
CA SER A 131 13.78 31.19 48.66
C SER A 131 12.57 30.96 49.53
N HIS A 132 12.55 31.57 50.74
CA HIS A 132 11.44 31.52 51.67
C HIS A 132 10.50 32.73 51.55
N ASP A 133 10.83 33.76 50.77
CA ASP A 133 10.09 35.00 50.73
C ASP A 133 9.75 35.43 49.28
N ILE A 134 9.08 34.55 48.55
CA ILE A 134 8.68 34.78 47.16
C ILE A 134 7.61 35.91 47.07
N ALA A 135 6.71 35.98 48.04
CA ALA A 135 5.69 37.03 48.06
C ALA A 135 6.30 38.47 48.13
N ARG A 136 7.34 38.67 48.95
CA ARG A 136 8.08 39.91 49.01
C ARG A 136 8.92 40.18 47.77
N GLN A 137 9.48 39.14 47.14
CA GLN A 137 10.17 39.28 45.87
C GLN A 137 9.21 39.67 44.76
N ALA A 138 8.01 39.06 44.69
CA ALA A 138 7.00 39.37 43.71
C ALA A 138 6.52 40.84 43.75
N GLN A 139 6.49 41.45 44.96
CA GLN A 139 6.18 42.86 45.09
C GLN A 139 7.11 43.80 44.31
N ARG A 140 8.36 43.39 44.09
CA ARG A 140 9.33 44.16 43.30
C ARG A 140 9.02 44.18 41.80
N PHE A 141 8.18 43.28 41.33
CA PHE A 141 7.76 43.16 39.95
C PHE A 141 6.37 43.74 39.68
N VAL A 142 5.77 44.38 40.65
CA VAL A 142 4.52 45.07 40.47
C VAL A 142 4.75 46.33 39.62
N THR A 143 4.03 46.44 38.52
CA THR A 143 4.09 47.50 37.54
C THR A 143 2.68 47.85 37.05
N ALA A 144 2.51 48.83 36.18
CA ALA A 144 1.23 49.11 35.54
C ALA A 144 0.66 47.90 34.75
N ASP A 145 1.58 47.08 34.16
CA ASP A 145 1.21 45.90 33.38
C ASP A 145 1.08 44.62 34.24
N VAL A 146 1.51 44.67 35.51
CA VAL A 146 1.44 43.59 36.50
C VAL A 146 1.03 44.18 37.83
N PRO A 147 -0.27 44.46 38.02
CA PRO A 147 -0.76 45.31 39.12
C PRO A 147 -0.65 44.63 40.51
N THR A 148 -0.52 43.32 40.60
CA THR A 148 -0.46 42.61 41.90
C THR A 148 0.71 41.61 41.98
N PRO A 149 1.22 41.29 43.16
CA PRO A 149 2.22 40.25 43.34
C PRO A 149 1.73 38.85 42.88
N GLU A 150 0.44 38.58 43.03
CA GLU A 150 -0.19 37.32 42.59
C GLU A 150 -0.12 37.20 41.09
N GLU A 151 -0.35 38.27 40.33
CA GLU A 151 -0.19 38.29 38.87
C GLU A 151 1.29 38.10 38.45
N ALA A 152 2.23 38.70 39.22
CA ALA A 152 3.65 38.49 38.99
C ALA A 152 4.04 36.98 39.16
N ILE A 153 3.54 36.35 40.23
CA ILE A 153 3.75 34.94 40.50
C ILE A 153 3.08 34.07 39.41
N ALA A 154 1.86 34.38 39.01
CA ALA A 154 1.15 33.67 37.95
C ALA A 154 1.90 33.74 36.62
N GLY A 155 2.42 34.92 36.23
CA GLY A 155 3.27 35.06 35.05
C GLY A 155 4.59 34.32 35.17
N ALA A 156 5.21 34.32 36.33
CA ALA A 156 6.42 33.50 36.58
C ALA A 156 6.11 32.02 36.47
N CYS A 157 4.95 31.54 36.98
CA CYS A 157 4.51 30.14 36.81
C CYS A 157 4.24 29.77 35.32
N ASP A 158 3.73 30.70 34.50
CA ASP A 158 3.57 30.51 33.07
C ASP A 158 4.94 30.25 32.37
N ILE A 159 5.98 30.99 32.78
CA ILE A 159 7.37 30.74 32.29
C ILE A 159 7.87 29.37 32.73
N ILE A 160 7.66 29.00 34.00
CA ILE A 160 8.06 27.71 34.54
C ILE A 160 7.31 26.57 33.81
N ALA A 161 6.00 26.71 33.59
CA ALA A 161 5.20 25.73 32.88
C ALA A 161 5.71 25.50 31.46
N GLU A 162 6.11 26.56 30.76
CA GLU A 162 6.70 26.44 29.42
C GLU A 162 8.05 25.70 29.48
N ARG A 163 8.95 26.05 30.39
CA ARG A 163 10.24 25.38 30.56
C ARG A 163 10.09 23.88 30.89
N VAL A 164 9.17 23.53 31.76
CA VAL A 164 8.87 22.12 32.07
C VAL A 164 8.32 21.39 30.81
N SER A 165 7.49 22.08 30.01
CA SER A 165 6.94 21.47 28.79
C SER A 165 7.97 21.25 27.67
N GLU A 166 9.10 21.95 27.73
CA GLU A 166 10.22 21.84 26.80
C GLU A 166 11.32 20.91 27.30
N ASP A 167 11.24 20.47 28.55
CA ASP A 167 12.19 19.53 29.10
C ASP A 167 11.99 18.14 28.48
N GLU A 168 13.03 17.62 27.85
CA GLU A 168 12.99 16.33 27.15
C GLU A 168 12.70 15.17 28.08
N ARG A 169 13.19 15.20 29.34
CA ARG A 169 12.94 14.12 30.31
C ARG A 169 11.48 14.11 30.71
N ALA A 170 10.88 15.30 30.90
CA ALA A 170 9.46 15.45 31.15
C ALA A 170 8.63 14.87 30.01
N ARG A 171 8.91 15.32 28.78
CA ARG A 171 8.21 14.83 27.56
C ARG A 171 8.34 13.33 27.39
N ASN A 172 9.57 12.80 27.48
CA ASN A 172 9.84 11.37 27.35
C ASN A 172 9.15 10.54 28.44
N SER A 173 9.09 11.03 29.67
CA SER A 173 8.38 10.35 30.77
C SER A 173 6.88 10.26 30.48
N VAL A 174 6.26 11.35 30.07
CA VAL A 174 4.83 11.41 29.70
C VAL A 174 4.55 10.52 28.46
N ARG A 175 5.35 10.67 27.42
CA ARG A 175 5.24 9.89 26.19
C ARG A 175 5.28 8.39 26.44
N ARG A 176 6.27 7.92 27.19
CA ARG A 176 6.43 6.48 27.52
C ARG A 176 5.26 5.96 28.35
N THR A 177 4.79 6.72 29.33
CA THR A 177 3.66 6.32 30.16
C THR A 177 2.39 6.27 29.32
N ALA A 178 2.10 7.31 28.54
CA ALA A 178 0.92 7.36 27.67
C ALA A 178 0.96 6.31 26.53
N ALA A 179 2.11 6.02 25.94
CA ALA A 179 2.25 4.99 24.92
C ALA A 179 2.02 3.57 25.48
N ARG A 180 2.42 3.32 26.74
CA ARG A 180 2.28 2.02 27.39
C ARG A 180 0.88 1.78 27.94
N GLU A 181 0.27 2.77 28.58
CA GLU A 181 -0.95 2.65 29.38
C GLU A 181 -2.14 3.42 28.82
N GLY A 182 -1.90 4.30 27.86
CA GLY A 182 -2.94 5.12 27.24
C GLY A 182 -3.90 4.31 26.37
N ALA A 183 -5.10 4.84 26.23
CA ALA A 183 -6.15 4.26 25.39
C ALA A 183 -6.71 5.30 24.40
N VAL A 184 -6.97 4.88 23.19
CA VAL A 184 -7.73 5.67 22.23
C VAL A 184 -9.20 5.60 22.63
N HIS A 185 -9.80 6.77 22.86
CA HIS A 185 -11.20 6.88 23.17
C HIS A 185 -11.93 7.66 22.05
N SER A 186 -12.97 7.06 21.53
CA SER A 186 -13.87 7.65 20.53
C SER A 186 -15.22 7.97 21.14
N ARG A 187 -15.73 9.18 20.90
CA ARG A 187 -17.04 9.65 21.36
C ARG A 187 -17.84 10.23 20.21
N LEU A 188 -19.14 10.03 20.26
CA LEU A 188 -20.08 10.67 19.36
C LEU A 188 -20.10 12.21 19.57
N VAL A 189 -20.10 12.95 18.48
CA VAL A 189 -20.38 14.38 18.49
C VAL A 189 -21.88 14.59 18.71
N LYS A 190 -22.24 15.44 19.69
CA LYS A 190 -23.64 15.70 20.06
C LYS A 190 -24.49 16.11 18.84
N GLY A 191 -25.62 15.44 18.64
CA GLY A 191 -26.56 15.71 17.55
C GLY A 191 -26.21 15.01 16.23
N LYS A 192 -25.22 14.10 16.20
CA LYS A 192 -24.81 13.34 15.01
C LYS A 192 -25.22 11.86 15.04
N GLU A 193 -26.19 11.49 15.88
CA GLU A 193 -26.63 10.11 16.08
C GLU A 193 -27.15 9.47 14.78
N GLN A 194 -27.97 10.20 14.02
CA GLN A 194 -28.55 9.69 12.76
C GLN A 194 -27.56 9.65 11.61
N GLU A 195 -26.73 10.69 11.47
CA GLU A 195 -25.68 10.73 10.44
C GLU A 195 -24.59 9.69 10.68
N GLY A 196 -24.39 9.35 11.95
CA GLY A 196 -23.31 8.49 12.41
C GLY A 196 -23.65 6.99 12.53
N VAL A 197 -24.82 6.51 12.13
CA VAL A 197 -25.26 5.11 12.33
C VAL A 197 -24.23 4.09 11.91
N LYS A 198 -23.50 4.32 10.81
CA LYS A 198 -22.42 3.44 10.34
C LYS A 198 -21.21 3.38 11.29
N TYR A 199 -21.11 4.29 12.26
CA TYR A 199 -20.07 4.35 13.30
C TYR A 199 -20.59 4.00 14.69
N SER A 200 -21.78 3.43 14.82
CA SER A 200 -22.44 3.12 16.11
C SER A 200 -21.55 2.33 17.06
N ASP A 201 -20.72 1.41 16.55
CA ASP A 201 -19.77 0.62 17.32
C ASP A 201 -18.64 1.49 17.97
N TYR A 202 -18.54 2.77 17.59
CA TYR A 202 -17.51 3.72 18.03
C TYR A 202 -18.06 4.96 18.73
N PHE A 203 -19.35 4.99 19.07
CA PHE A 203 -20.00 6.13 19.73
C PHE A 203 -19.49 6.38 21.15
N ASP A 204 -19.03 5.31 21.82
CA ASP A 204 -18.34 5.37 23.11
C ASP A 204 -17.44 4.13 23.19
N ALA A 205 -16.30 4.19 22.52
CA ALA A 205 -15.41 3.04 22.40
C ALA A 205 -14.00 3.38 22.87
N THR A 206 -13.47 2.55 23.77
CA THR A 206 -12.10 2.67 24.26
C THR A 206 -11.29 1.45 23.82
N SER A 207 -10.07 1.67 23.39
CA SER A 207 -9.12 0.61 23.00
C SER A 207 -7.71 0.98 23.44
N PRO A 208 -6.93 0.06 24.04
CA PRO A 208 -5.54 0.38 24.42
C PRO A 208 -4.74 0.80 23.19
N LEU A 209 -4.04 1.94 23.28
CA LEU A 209 -3.29 2.54 22.17
C LEU A 209 -2.27 1.55 21.56
N ARG A 210 -1.63 0.72 22.38
CA ARG A 210 -0.62 -0.25 21.97
C ARG A 210 -1.17 -1.36 21.07
N THR A 211 -2.42 -1.78 21.28
CA THR A 211 -3.03 -2.96 20.66
C THR A 211 -4.25 -2.66 19.82
N VAL A 212 -4.61 -1.39 19.65
CA VAL A 212 -5.71 -1.03 18.77
C VAL A 212 -5.41 -1.51 17.34
N SER A 213 -6.34 -2.26 16.76
CA SER A 213 -6.19 -2.74 15.39
C SER A 213 -6.35 -1.61 14.36
N SER A 214 -5.60 -1.69 13.28
CA SER A 214 -5.54 -0.64 12.26
C SER A 214 -6.91 -0.33 11.67
N HIS A 215 -7.72 -1.35 11.35
CA HIS A 215 -9.08 -1.13 10.82
C HIS A 215 -9.99 -0.39 11.80
N ARG A 216 -9.93 -0.68 13.11
CA ARG A 216 -10.71 0.05 14.14
C ARG A 216 -10.25 1.50 14.24
N PHE A 217 -8.93 1.72 14.28
CA PHE A 217 -8.37 3.06 14.35
C PHE A 217 -8.74 3.89 13.11
N LEU A 218 -8.63 3.31 11.90
CA LEU A 218 -9.02 3.99 10.65
C LEU A 218 -10.52 4.26 10.58
N ALA A 219 -11.38 3.36 11.10
CA ALA A 219 -12.81 3.59 11.19
C ALA A 219 -13.16 4.78 12.09
N MET A 220 -12.55 4.82 13.31
CA MET A 220 -12.71 5.95 14.23
C MET A 220 -12.20 7.24 13.58
N ARG A 221 -11.03 7.21 12.96
CA ARG A 221 -10.43 8.37 12.29
C ARG A 221 -11.31 8.91 11.17
N ARG A 222 -11.85 8.01 10.33
CA ARG A 222 -12.80 8.40 9.29
C ARG A 222 -14.06 9.05 9.87
N GLY A 223 -14.61 8.50 10.96
CA GLY A 223 -15.74 9.11 11.66
C GLY A 223 -15.40 10.50 12.22
N MET A 224 -14.15 10.74 12.66
CA MET A 224 -13.68 12.03 13.08
C MET A 224 -13.54 13.00 11.91
N ASP A 225 -12.98 12.57 10.80
CA ASP A 225 -12.80 13.40 9.59
C ASP A 225 -14.16 13.79 8.96
N GLU A 226 -15.17 12.93 9.10
CA GLU A 226 -16.57 13.20 8.72
C GLU A 226 -17.33 14.06 9.77
N GLY A 227 -16.69 14.42 10.89
CA GLY A 227 -17.28 15.27 11.94
C GLY A 227 -18.33 14.57 12.81
N VAL A 228 -18.40 13.24 12.77
CA VAL A 228 -19.32 12.40 13.55
C VAL A 228 -18.73 12.00 14.90
N LEU A 229 -17.43 11.69 14.93
CA LEU A 229 -16.72 11.23 16.12
C LEU A 229 -15.69 12.27 16.58
N LYS A 230 -15.37 12.23 17.86
CA LYS A 230 -14.22 12.90 18.46
C LYS A 230 -13.31 11.85 19.06
N ILE A 231 -12.03 11.89 18.71
CA ILE A 231 -11.01 10.96 19.20
C ILE A 231 -10.08 11.67 20.16
N SER A 232 -9.73 11.02 21.24
CA SER A 232 -8.75 11.49 22.23
C SER A 232 -7.91 10.32 22.76
N VAL A 233 -6.78 10.65 23.39
CA VAL A 233 -6.00 9.67 24.16
C VAL A 233 -6.30 9.85 25.64
N GLU A 234 -6.92 8.84 26.22
CA GLU A 234 -7.10 8.77 27.67
C GLU A 234 -5.77 8.31 28.30
N MET A 235 -5.36 9.03 29.34
CA MET A 235 -4.18 8.75 30.12
C MET A 235 -4.41 9.11 31.57
N ASP A 236 -3.77 8.40 32.48
CA ASP A 236 -3.83 8.66 33.92
C ASP A 236 -3.11 9.97 34.27
N ALA A 237 -3.90 11.06 34.30
CA ALA A 237 -3.41 12.41 34.53
C ALA A 237 -2.77 12.56 35.92
N ASP A 238 -3.32 11.90 36.94
CA ASP A 238 -2.84 12.03 38.34
C ASP A 238 -1.49 11.36 38.47
N ARG A 239 -1.35 10.16 37.96
CA ARG A 239 -0.08 9.42 37.98
C ARG A 239 1.02 10.15 37.21
N ILE A 240 0.68 10.67 36.00
CA ILE A 240 1.65 11.40 35.18
C ILE A 240 2.07 12.69 35.90
N THR A 241 1.11 13.47 36.42
CA THR A 241 1.40 14.72 37.13
C THR A 241 2.25 14.45 38.37
N GLU A 242 1.98 13.38 39.12
CA GLU A 242 2.80 12.98 40.28
C GLU A 242 4.22 12.59 39.84
N GLY A 243 4.38 11.89 38.70
CA GLY A 243 5.69 11.60 38.12
C GLY A 243 6.49 12.85 37.79
N LEU A 244 5.83 13.84 37.17
CA LEU A 244 6.44 15.13 36.89
C LEU A 244 6.77 15.94 38.18
N ARG A 245 5.89 15.91 39.20
CA ARG A 245 6.17 16.54 40.50
C ARG A 245 7.45 15.98 41.13
N ARG A 246 7.62 14.66 41.15
CA ARG A 246 8.87 14.02 41.67
C ARG A 246 10.11 14.46 40.92
N GLN A 247 9.98 14.80 39.62
CA GLN A 247 11.10 15.22 38.78
C GLN A 247 11.49 16.69 39.03
N PHE A 248 10.50 17.59 39.24
CA PHE A 248 10.72 19.03 39.24
C PHE A 248 10.53 19.70 40.61
N VAL A 249 9.88 19.06 41.60
CA VAL A 249 9.55 19.66 42.88
C VAL A 249 10.38 19.04 43.99
N ARG A 250 11.16 19.85 44.66
CA ARG A 250 11.97 19.40 45.82
C ARG A 250 11.08 19.25 47.05
N HIS A 251 11.26 18.16 47.79
CA HIS A 251 10.58 17.93 49.04
C HIS A 251 10.95 19.00 50.10
N GLY A 252 9.96 19.60 50.76
CA GLY A 252 10.20 20.62 51.78
C GLY A 252 10.57 22.01 51.26
N SER A 253 10.53 22.22 49.94
CA SER A 253 10.78 23.55 49.34
C SER A 253 9.71 24.57 49.72
N ALA A 254 10.13 25.77 50.09
CA ALA A 254 9.22 26.93 50.38
C ALA A 254 8.41 27.40 49.16
N THR A 255 8.87 27.05 47.95
CA THR A 255 8.20 27.40 46.66
C THR A 255 7.40 26.21 46.10
N ARG A 256 7.18 25.17 46.90
CA ARG A 256 6.55 23.91 46.47
C ARG A 256 5.20 24.12 45.82
N GLU A 257 4.32 24.93 46.41
CA GLU A 257 2.97 25.20 45.94
C GLU A 257 2.98 25.76 44.50
N TRP A 258 3.78 26.76 44.23
CA TRP A 258 3.89 27.38 42.90
C TRP A 258 4.53 26.45 41.86
N MET A 259 5.53 25.68 42.31
CA MET A 259 6.13 24.67 41.44
C MET A 259 5.16 23.54 41.07
N GLU A 260 4.38 23.03 42.05
CA GLU A 260 3.34 22.02 41.79
C GLU A 260 2.25 22.55 40.87
N ALA A 261 1.81 23.80 41.06
CA ALA A 261 0.84 24.46 40.20
C ALA A 261 1.38 24.64 38.75
N ALA A 262 2.62 25.09 38.61
CA ALA A 262 3.26 25.27 37.31
C ALA A 262 3.47 23.93 36.58
N VAL A 263 3.87 22.87 37.29
CA VAL A 263 4.01 21.51 36.71
C VAL A 263 2.66 20.94 36.27
N ALA A 264 1.62 21.11 37.08
CA ALA A 264 0.26 20.67 36.72
C ALA A 264 -0.29 21.43 35.50
N ASP A 265 -0.09 22.75 35.43
CA ASP A 265 -0.48 23.55 34.27
C ASP A 265 0.33 23.17 33.02
N SER A 266 1.64 22.95 33.16
CA SER A 266 2.52 22.47 32.09
C SER A 266 1.98 21.17 31.49
N PHE A 267 1.65 20.19 32.32
CA PHE A 267 1.08 18.94 31.86
C PHE A 267 -0.27 19.17 31.16
N LYS A 268 -1.21 19.79 31.84
CA LYS A 268 -2.61 19.92 31.36
C LYS A 268 -2.72 20.73 30.07
N ARG A 269 -2.00 21.85 29.99
CA ARG A 269 -2.15 22.83 28.90
C ARG A 269 -1.15 22.64 27.77
N LEU A 270 0.07 22.17 28.03
CA LEU A 270 1.16 22.16 27.07
C LEU A 270 1.60 20.73 26.68
N ILE A 271 1.97 19.90 27.64
CA ILE A 271 2.53 18.56 27.35
C ILE A 271 1.44 17.62 26.84
N ARG A 272 0.32 17.48 27.56
CA ARG A 272 -0.74 16.52 27.22
C ARG A 272 -1.28 16.71 25.80
N PRO A 273 -1.70 17.90 25.35
CA PRO A 273 -2.21 18.09 23.99
C PRO A 273 -1.16 17.80 22.91
N SER A 274 0.09 18.16 23.18
CA SER A 274 1.23 17.89 22.28
C SER A 274 1.50 16.38 22.14
N ILE A 275 1.63 15.67 23.26
CA ILE A 275 1.87 14.21 23.27
C ILE A 275 0.67 13.44 22.74
N GLU A 276 -0.56 13.87 23.04
CA GLU A 276 -1.77 13.27 22.46
C GLU A 276 -1.77 13.35 20.94
N THR A 277 -1.45 14.52 20.38
CA THR A 277 -1.33 14.71 18.92
C THR A 277 -0.25 13.80 18.32
N GLU A 278 0.90 13.73 18.96
CA GLU A 278 2.03 12.88 18.57
C GLU A 278 1.64 11.40 18.57
N LEU A 279 1.00 10.91 19.63
CA LEU A 279 0.59 9.51 19.77
C LEU A 279 -0.50 9.12 18.76
N LEU A 280 -1.46 10.00 18.51
CA LEU A 280 -2.49 9.80 17.49
C LEU A 280 -1.89 9.79 16.08
N ALA A 281 -0.90 10.66 15.81
CA ALA A 281 -0.18 10.67 14.54
C ALA A 281 0.62 9.36 14.35
N ALA A 282 1.33 8.89 15.36
CA ALA A 282 2.05 7.62 15.32
C ALA A 282 1.12 6.42 15.13
N ALA A 283 -0.04 6.40 15.83
CA ALA A 283 -1.05 5.38 15.65
C ALA A 283 -1.65 5.41 14.23
N LYS A 284 -1.87 6.60 13.65
CA LYS A 284 -2.32 6.77 12.27
C LYS A 284 -1.28 6.25 11.27
N GLU A 285 -0.02 6.60 11.45
CA GLU A 285 1.05 6.12 10.57
C GLU A 285 1.14 4.59 10.58
N LYS A 286 1.14 3.97 11.77
CA LYS A 286 1.13 2.51 11.90
C LYS A 286 -0.09 1.88 11.21
N ALA A 287 -1.28 2.48 11.39
CA ALA A 287 -2.50 1.97 10.80
C ALA A 287 -2.50 2.11 9.28
N ASP A 288 -1.95 3.21 8.75
CA ASP A 288 -1.78 3.41 7.31
C ASP A 288 -0.82 2.40 6.71
N ASP A 289 0.34 2.20 7.31
CA ASP A 289 1.37 1.29 6.80
C ASP A 289 0.84 -0.17 6.74
N GLU A 290 0.09 -0.60 7.76
CA GLU A 290 -0.54 -1.91 7.78
C GLU A 290 -1.65 -2.04 6.71
N ALA A 291 -2.52 -1.05 6.57
CA ALA A 291 -3.58 -1.05 5.57
C ALA A 291 -3.00 -1.01 4.15
N ILE A 292 -2.01 -0.13 3.89
CA ILE A 292 -1.35 -0.02 2.60
C ILE A 292 -0.64 -1.32 2.22
N ARG A 293 -0.06 -2.05 3.20
CA ARG A 293 0.54 -3.36 2.95
C ARG A 293 -0.50 -4.37 2.45
N VAL A 294 -1.68 -4.40 3.07
CA VAL A 294 -2.79 -5.27 2.64
C VAL A 294 -3.28 -4.86 1.25
N PHE A 295 -3.48 -3.57 0.99
CA PHE A 295 -3.90 -3.08 -0.32
C PHE A 295 -2.88 -3.39 -1.43
N ALA A 296 -1.60 -3.30 -1.11
CA ALA A 296 -0.51 -3.66 -2.02
C ALA A 296 -0.57 -5.16 -2.38
N GLU A 297 -0.85 -6.03 -1.40
CA GLU A 297 -0.97 -7.45 -1.65
C GLU A 297 -2.23 -7.80 -2.46
N ASN A 298 -3.36 -7.18 -2.15
CA ASN A 298 -4.60 -7.34 -2.93
C ASN A 298 -4.39 -6.91 -4.39
N LEU A 299 -3.73 -5.77 -4.62
CA LEU A 299 -3.40 -5.32 -5.97
C LEU A 299 -2.46 -6.30 -6.68
N ARG A 300 -1.44 -6.82 -5.98
CA ARG A 300 -0.50 -7.82 -6.55
C ARG A 300 -1.25 -9.06 -7.04
N GLN A 301 -2.14 -9.58 -6.22
CA GLN A 301 -2.93 -10.77 -6.54
C GLN A 301 -3.86 -10.51 -7.73
N LEU A 302 -4.52 -9.34 -7.77
CA LEU A 302 -5.37 -8.94 -8.88
C LEU A 302 -4.60 -8.84 -10.20
N LEU A 303 -3.43 -8.19 -10.19
CA LEU A 303 -2.59 -8.03 -11.38
C LEU A 303 -1.99 -9.34 -11.86
N LEU A 304 -1.68 -10.26 -10.95
CA LEU A 304 -1.12 -11.58 -11.25
C LEU A 304 -2.19 -12.67 -11.39
N SER A 305 -3.48 -12.32 -11.38
CA SER A 305 -4.54 -13.30 -11.62
C SER A 305 -4.41 -13.93 -13.01
N ALA A 306 -4.91 -15.16 -13.10
CA ALA A 306 -4.77 -16.00 -14.30
C ALA A 306 -5.43 -15.38 -15.53
N PRO A 307 -4.71 -15.17 -16.64
CA PRO A 307 -5.31 -14.68 -17.88
C PRO A 307 -6.01 -15.82 -18.62
N LEU A 308 -7.12 -15.51 -19.29
CA LEU A 308 -7.73 -16.44 -20.25
C LEU A 308 -6.91 -16.57 -21.54
N GLY A 309 -6.10 -15.56 -21.83
CA GLY A 309 -5.29 -15.48 -23.03
C GLY A 309 -6.07 -14.95 -24.26
N GLN A 310 -5.50 -15.18 -25.43
CA GLN A 310 -6.02 -14.65 -26.71
C GLN A 310 -7.25 -15.46 -27.18
N LYS A 311 -8.43 -15.11 -26.67
CA LYS A 311 -9.72 -15.72 -26.97
C LYS A 311 -10.70 -14.71 -27.55
N ARG A 312 -11.66 -15.17 -28.36
CA ARG A 312 -12.79 -14.33 -28.82
C ARG A 312 -13.80 -14.27 -27.68
N ILE A 313 -14.11 -13.07 -27.23
CA ILE A 313 -14.90 -12.83 -26.03
C ILE A 313 -16.12 -11.96 -26.34
N ILE A 314 -17.27 -12.32 -25.76
CA ILE A 314 -18.38 -11.40 -25.58
C ILE A 314 -18.30 -10.86 -24.16
N ALA A 315 -18.11 -9.54 -24.03
CA ALA A 315 -18.10 -8.91 -22.73
C ALA A 315 -19.42 -8.16 -22.49
N VAL A 316 -19.88 -8.22 -21.25
CA VAL A 316 -21.12 -7.61 -20.81
C VAL A 316 -20.85 -6.73 -19.61
N ASP A 317 -21.18 -5.45 -19.71
CA ASP A 317 -21.24 -4.49 -18.60
C ASP A 317 -22.71 -4.43 -18.14
N PRO A 318 -23.08 -5.06 -17.00
CA PRO A 318 -24.45 -5.23 -16.59
C PRO A 318 -25.09 -3.93 -16.10
N GLY A 319 -26.41 -3.81 -16.24
CA GLY A 319 -27.14 -2.67 -15.67
C GLY A 319 -28.66 -2.85 -15.76
N PHE A 320 -29.36 -2.46 -14.68
CA PHE A 320 -30.82 -2.56 -14.65
C PHE A 320 -31.50 -1.52 -15.56
N ARG A 321 -31.37 -0.24 -15.23
CA ARG A 321 -32.11 0.83 -15.94
C ARG A 321 -31.51 1.17 -17.30
N THR A 322 -30.21 1.20 -17.40
CA THR A 322 -29.49 1.58 -18.64
C THR A 322 -29.32 0.44 -19.61
N GLY A 323 -29.74 -0.79 -19.22
CA GLY A 323 -29.51 -2.02 -19.97
C GLY A 323 -28.06 -2.52 -19.86
N CYS A 324 -27.85 -3.76 -20.25
CA CYS A 324 -26.54 -4.40 -20.31
C CYS A 324 -25.83 -4.03 -21.62
N LYS A 325 -24.63 -3.45 -21.54
CA LYS A 325 -23.80 -3.12 -22.69
C LYS A 325 -23.01 -4.35 -23.09
N VAL A 326 -23.16 -4.76 -24.35
CA VAL A 326 -22.57 -5.98 -24.87
C VAL A 326 -21.58 -5.62 -25.97
N VAL A 327 -20.39 -6.15 -25.89
CA VAL A 327 -19.36 -6.01 -26.93
C VAL A 327 -18.83 -7.37 -27.36
N ALA A 328 -18.53 -7.52 -28.66
CA ALA A 328 -17.78 -8.68 -29.16
C ALA A 328 -16.36 -8.26 -29.47
N LEU A 329 -15.40 -9.01 -28.94
CA LEU A 329 -13.95 -8.78 -29.09
C LEU A 329 -13.30 -9.94 -29.86
N ASP A 330 -12.35 -9.61 -30.73
CA ASP A 330 -11.48 -10.64 -31.34
C ASP A 330 -10.42 -11.15 -30.33
N SER A 331 -9.57 -12.07 -30.77
CA SER A 331 -8.51 -12.65 -29.92
C SER A 331 -7.40 -11.68 -29.56
N GLN A 332 -7.34 -10.50 -30.18
CA GLN A 332 -6.41 -9.41 -29.84
C GLN A 332 -7.08 -8.34 -28.96
N GLY A 333 -8.37 -8.50 -28.62
CA GLY A 333 -9.13 -7.54 -27.85
C GLY A 333 -9.62 -6.32 -28.65
N ASN A 334 -9.64 -6.40 -29.98
CA ASN A 334 -10.22 -5.36 -30.81
C ASN A 334 -11.74 -5.47 -30.82
N LEU A 335 -12.42 -4.32 -30.80
CA LEU A 335 -13.87 -4.25 -30.80
C LEU A 335 -14.40 -4.58 -32.22
N LEU A 336 -15.22 -5.64 -32.32
CA LEU A 336 -15.87 -6.07 -33.54
C LEU A 336 -17.31 -5.60 -33.64
N HIS A 337 -18.01 -5.52 -32.50
CA HIS A 337 -19.43 -5.14 -32.47
C HIS A 337 -19.79 -4.65 -31.06
N ASN A 338 -20.79 -3.78 -30.99
CA ASN A 338 -21.39 -3.38 -29.72
C ASN A 338 -22.93 -3.28 -29.87
N THR A 339 -23.62 -3.56 -28.77
CA THR A 339 -25.09 -3.41 -28.66
C THR A 339 -25.50 -3.26 -27.20
N THR A 340 -26.76 -2.94 -26.96
CA THR A 340 -27.35 -2.92 -25.59
C THR A 340 -28.54 -3.84 -25.55
N VAL A 341 -28.64 -4.69 -24.53
CA VAL A 341 -29.77 -5.58 -24.27
C VAL A 341 -30.41 -5.24 -22.93
N TYR A 342 -31.70 -5.54 -22.77
CA TYR A 342 -32.50 -5.16 -21.61
C TYR A 342 -33.18 -6.36 -20.93
N PRO A 343 -32.44 -7.34 -20.43
CA PRO A 343 -33.00 -8.55 -19.84
C PRO A 343 -33.69 -8.34 -18.49
N HIS A 344 -33.31 -7.28 -17.76
CA HIS A 344 -33.69 -7.04 -16.38
C HIS A 344 -34.79 -5.97 -16.22
N PRO A 345 -35.44 -5.88 -15.03
CA PRO A 345 -36.36 -4.79 -14.74
C PRO A 345 -35.71 -3.40 -14.96
N PRO A 346 -36.48 -2.37 -15.40
CA PRO A 346 -37.93 -2.39 -15.61
C PRO A 346 -38.36 -2.94 -16.98
N GLN A 347 -37.44 -3.12 -17.96
CA GLN A 347 -37.79 -3.49 -19.34
C GLN A 347 -38.16 -4.98 -19.50
N ASN A 348 -37.50 -5.89 -18.76
CA ASN A 348 -37.75 -7.35 -18.74
C ASN A 348 -37.79 -8.02 -20.14
N ARG A 349 -36.96 -7.60 -21.11
CA ARG A 349 -36.88 -8.21 -22.45
C ARG A 349 -35.95 -9.42 -22.46
N TYR A 350 -36.22 -10.39 -21.56
CA TYR A 350 -35.32 -11.54 -21.34
C TYR A 350 -35.13 -12.38 -22.61
N ALA A 351 -36.23 -12.75 -23.31
CA ALA A 351 -36.16 -13.59 -24.49
C ALA A 351 -35.41 -12.92 -25.66
N GLU A 352 -35.61 -11.62 -25.88
CA GLU A 352 -34.91 -10.83 -26.89
C GLU A 352 -33.42 -10.73 -26.60
N ALA A 353 -33.07 -10.50 -25.34
CA ALA A 353 -31.68 -10.45 -24.89
C ALA A 353 -30.99 -11.81 -25.07
N ALA A 354 -31.66 -12.90 -24.68
CA ALA A 354 -31.15 -14.27 -24.84
C ALA A 354 -30.85 -14.61 -26.29
N GLU A 355 -31.78 -14.27 -27.23
CA GLU A 355 -31.60 -14.50 -28.66
C GLU A 355 -30.47 -13.66 -29.23
N THR A 356 -30.36 -12.39 -28.82
CA THR A 356 -29.27 -11.50 -29.24
C THR A 356 -27.94 -12.06 -28.81
N LEU A 357 -27.79 -12.49 -27.56
CA LEU A 357 -26.54 -13.04 -27.03
C LEU A 357 -26.17 -14.36 -27.75
N ARG A 358 -27.13 -15.26 -28.04
CA ARG A 358 -26.87 -16.48 -28.82
C ARG A 358 -26.38 -16.15 -30.24
N SER A 359 -27.05 -15.22 -30.89
CA SER A 359 -26.71 -14.77 -32.23
C SER A 359 -25.30 -14.18 -32.31
N LEU A 360 -24.93 -13.35 -31.32
CA LEU A 360 -23.58 -12.77 -31.22
C LEU A 360 -22.53 -13.85 -30.93
N ALA A 361 -22.81 -14.78 -30.04
CA ALA A 361 -21.91 -15.88 -29.75
C ALA A 361 -21.62 -16.74 -30.99
N ALA A 362 -22.64 -17.10 -31.71
CA ALA A 362 -22.50 -17.86 -32.95
C ALA A 362 -21.78 -17.08 -34.05
N ARG A 363 -22.19 -15.81 -34.28
CA ARG A 363 -21.64 -14.94 -35.35
C ARG A 363 -20.15 -14.69 -35.17
N TYR A 364 -19.72 -14.37 -33.96
CA TYR A 364 -18.31 -14.04 -33.64
C TYR A 364 -17.52 -15.25 -33.14
N LYS A 365 -18.15 -16.43 -33.13
CA LYS A 365 -17.54 -17.70 -32.64
C LYS A 365 -16.91 -17.49 -31.24
N ALA A 366 -17.69 -16.93 -30.35
CA ALA A 366 -17.22 -16.63 -29.00
C ALA A 366 -16.78 -17.90 -28.26
N GLU A 367 -15.65 -17.79 -27.56
CA GLU A 367 -15.06 -18.87 -26.75
C GLU A 367 -15.35 -18.63 -25.25
N ALA A 368 -15.69 -17.38 -24.89
CA ALA A 368 -16.03 -17.02 -23.53
C ALA A 368 -16.96 -15.80 -23.45
N PHE A 369 -17.69 -15.70 -22.32
CA PHE A 369 -18.35 -14.49 -21.85
C PHE A 369 -17.60 -13.92 -20.66
N ALA A 370 -17.35 -12.61 -20.68
CA ALA A 370 -16.84 -11.82 -19.54
C ALA A 370 -17.99 -10.95 -19.02
N ILE A 371 -18.39 -11.13 -17.80
CA ILE A 371 -19.54 -10.42 -17.20
C ILE A 371 -19.02 -9.61 -16.02
N GLY A 372 -19.28 -8.29 -16.00
CA GLY A 372 -18.95 -7.42 -14.88
C GLY A 372 -19.65 -7.87 -13.59
N ASP A 373 -18.93 -7.80 -12.46
CA ASP A 373 -19.43 -8.26 -11.16
C ASP A 373 -20.25 -7.21 -10.40
N GLY A 374 -20.52 -6.05 -10.98
CA GLY A 374 -21.31 -5.00 -10.38
C GLY A 374 -22.81 -5.21 -10.43
N THR A 375 -23.54 -4.10 -10.51
CA THR A 375 -25.00 -4.09 -10.47
C THR A 375 -25.61 -4.93 -11.59
N ALA A 376 -26.49 -5.91 -11.25
CA ALA A 376 -27.10 -6.87 -12.18
C ALA A 376 -26.14 -7.92 -12.77
N GLY A 377 -24.90 -8.02 -12.27
CA GLY A 377 -23.90 -8.97 -12.77
C GLY A 377 -24.36 -10.43 -12.64
N ARG A 378 -24.88 -10.82 -11.48
CA ARG A 378 -25.34 -12.20 -11.23
C ARG A 378 -26.56 -12.59 -12.02
N GLU A 379 -27.52 -11.69 -12.13
CA GLU A 379 -28.70 -11.89 -12.94
C GLU A 379 -28.32 -12.06 -14.42
N THR A 380 -27.29 -11.32 -14.87
CA THR A 380 -26.74 -11.45 -16.22
C THR A 380 -25.96 -12.75 -16.39
N GLU A 381 -25.19 -13.18 -15.39
CA GLU A 381 -24.52 -14.48 -15.40
C GLU A 381 -25.51 -15.63 -15.53
N GLN A 382 -26.58 -15.61 -14.75
CA GLN A 382 -27.65 -16.62 -14.81
C GLN A 382 -28.30 -16.67 -16.20
N LEU A 383 -28.59 -15.50 -16.79
CA LEU A 383 -29.09 -15.41 -18.16
C LEU A 383 -28.12 -16.09 -19.15
N VAL A 384 -26.82 -15.76 -19.09
CA VAL A 384 -25.83 -16.29 -20.04
C VAL A 384 -25.63 -17.79 -19.85
N ARG A 385 -25.55 -18.28 -18.62
CA ARG A 385 -25.47 -19.73 -18.33
C ARG A 385 -26.72 -20.48 -18.82
N GLY A 386 -27.91 -19.88 -18.68
CA GLY A 386 -29.18 -20.39 -19.18
C GLY A 386 -29.28 -20.47 -20.70
N LEU A 387 -28.34 -19.87 -21.46
CA LEU A 387 -28.29 -20.01 -22.92
C LEU A 387 -27.88 -21.43 -23.37
N GLY A 388 -27.20 -22.21 -22.52
CA GLY A 388 -26.76 -23.56 -22.82
C GLY A 388 -25.74 -23.67 -23.96
N LEU A 389 -24.81 -22.72 -24.08
CA LEU A 389 -23.81 -22.67 -25.15
C LEU A 389 -22.67 -23.64 -24.85
N GLU A 390 -22.63 -24.76 -25.56
CA GLU A 390 -21.57 -25.76 -25.38
C GLU A 390 -20.19 -25.21 -25.76
N GLY A 391 -19.17 -25.48 -24.93
CA GLY A 391 -17.79 -25.08 -25.20
C GLY A 391 -17.50 -23.59 -24.96
N VAL A 392 -18.47 -22.80 -24.51
CA VAL A 392 -18.28 -21.37 -24.19
C VAL A 392 -18.22 -21.15 -22.69
N GLY A 393 -17.05 -20.67 -22.20
CA GLY A 393 -16.85 -20.37 -20.77
C GLY A 393 -17.62 -19.11 -20.34
N VAL A 394 -18.13 -19.08 -19.10
CA VAL A 394 -18.76 -17.89 -18.53
C VAL A 394 -18.01 -17.48 -17.27
N PHE A 395 -17.50 -16.24 -17.26
CA PHE A 395 -16.62 -15.74 -16.20
C PHE A 395 -17.12 -14.40 -15.68
N MET A 396 -17.18 -14.28 -14.35
CA MET A 396 -17.33 -12.99 -13.69
C MET A 396 -16.00 -12.25 -13.66
N VAL A 397 -16.02 -10.97 -13.92
CA VAL A 397 -14.83 -10.13 -14.03
C VAL A 397 -15.03 -8.88 -13.18
N SER A 398 -14.07 -8.55 -12.32
CA SER A 398 -14.14 -7.32 -11.55
C SER A 398 -14.19 -6.10 -12.45
N GLU A 399 -15.17 -5.24 -12.22
CA GLU A 399 -15.32 -3.95 -12.93
C GLU A 399 -14.66 -2.77 -12.20
N ASP A 400 -13.98 -3.02 -11.08
CA ASP A 400 -13.29 -2.00 -10.30
C ASP A 400 -12.37 -1.13 -11.19
N GLY A 401 -12.60 0.18 -11.17
CA GLY A 401 -11.86 1.14 -12.00
C GLY A 401 -12.19 1.11 -13.51
N ALA A 402 -13.14 0.27 -14.00
CA ALA A 402 -13.53 0.27 -15.40
C ALA A 402 -14.17 1.61 -15.81
N SER A 403 -14.93 2.23 -14.92
CA SER A 403 -15.50 3.57 -15.13
C SER A 403 -14.39 4.65 -15.22
N VAL A 404 -13.32 4.50 -14.45
CA VAL A 404 -12.16 5.42 -14.52
C VAL A 404 -11.42 5.25 -15.84
N TYR A 405 -11.19 4.00 -16.28
CA TYR A 405 -10.61 3.74 -17.59
C TYR A 405 -11.48 4.33 -18.70
N SER A 406 -12.78 4.07 -18.73
CA SER A 406 -13.69 4.49 -19.80
C SER A 406 -13.70 6.01 -20.01
N ALA A 407 -13.51 6.80 -18.93
CA ALA A 407 -13.40 8.25 -18.96
C ALA A 407 -11.98 8.78 -19.21
N SER A 408 -10.96 7.91 -19.21
CA SER A 408 -9.55 8.30 -19.32
C SER A 408 -9.15 8.80 -20.72
N ALA A 409 -8.00 9.47 -20.80
CA ALA A 409 -7.40 9.84 -22.08
C ALA A 409 -7.02 8.60 -22.89
N ALA A 410 -6.51 7.55 -22.25
CA ALA A 410 -6.15 6.29 -22.88
C ALA A 410 -7.34 5.65 -23.60
N ALA A 411 -8.50 5.57 -22.93
CA ALA A 411 -9.70 5.00 -23.52
C ALA A 411 -10.26 5.86 -24.68
N ARG A 412 -10.14 7.19 -24.60
CA ARG A 412 -10.51 8.09 -25.72
C ARG A 412 -9.59 7.94 -26.91
N GLU A 413 -8.31 7.73 -26.69
CA GLU A 413 -7.32 7.47 -27.75
C GLU A 413 -7.56 6.11 -28.43
N GLU A 414 -7.86 5.07 -27.65
CA GLU A 414 -8.12 3.72 -28.17
C GLU A 414 -9.48 3.59 -28.90
N PHE A 415 -10.51 4.31 -28.43
CA PHE A 415 -11.87 4.24 -28.94
C PHE A 415 -12.50 5.64 -29.06
N PRO A 416 -12.01 6.49 -30.01
CA PRO A 416 -12.49 7.87 -30.15
C PRO A 416 -13.99 7.96 -30.51
N ASP A 417 -14.49 7.02 -31.30
CA ASP A 417 -15.86 7.02 -31.84
C ASP A 417 -16.90 6.33 -30.95
N HIS A 418 -16.47 5.83 -29.74
CA HIS A 418 -17.34 5.10 -28.83
C HIS A 418 -17.52 5.85 -27.52
N ASP A 419 -18.68 5.70 -26.89
CA ASP A 419 -18.98 6.31 -25.60
C ASP A 419 -18.33 5.59 -24.42
N VAL A 420 -18.45 6.15 -23.22
CA VAL A 420 -17.88 5.61 -21.99
C VAL A 420 -18.40 4.23 -21.63
N THR A 421 -19.64 3.89 -22.02
CA THR A 421 -20.27 2.60 -21.66
C THR A 421 -19.70 1.47 -22.49
N VAL A 422 -19.48 1.71 -23.79
CA VAL A 422 -18.82 0.74 -24.70
C VAL A 422 -17.37 0.53 -24.26
N ARG A 423 -16.64 1.60 -23.94
CA ARG A 423 -15.25 1.52 -23.46
C ARG A 423 -15.16 0.70 -22.15
N GLY A 424 -16.13 0.86 -21.23
CA GLY A 424 -16.24 0.07 -20.02
C GLY A 424 -16.39 -1.42 -20.30
N ALA A 425 -17.34 -1.79 -21.15
CA ALA A 425 -17.56 -3.18 -21.56
C ALA A 425 -16.33 -3.81 -22.26
N VAL A 426 -15.63 -3.05 -23.11
CA VAL A 426 -14.36 -3.50 -23.73
C VAL A 426 -13.31 -3.80 -22.66
N SER A 427 -13.18 -2.92 -21.66
CA SER A 427 -12.22 -3.11 -20.56
C SER A 427 -12.53 -4.40 -19.77
N ILE A 428 -13.78 -4.69 -19.47
CA ILE A 428 -14.21 -5.94 -18.82
C ILE A 428 -13.74 -7.16 -19.62
N GLY A 429 -13.96 -7.17 -20.94
CA GLY A 429 -13.50 -8.27 -21.80
C GLY A 429 -11.98 -8.41 -21.83
N ARG A 430 -11.26 -7.31 -21.98
CA ARG A 430 -9.79 -7.33 -22.00
C ARG A 430 -9.16 -7.73 -20.68
N ARG A 431 -9.80 -7.43 -19.55
CA ARG A 431 -9.37 -7.92 -18.23
C ARG A 431 -9.44 -9.43 -18.11
N LEU A 432 -10.44 -10.07 -18.72
CA LEU A 432 -10.50 -11.51 -18.79
C LEU A 432 -9.36 -12.09 -19.64
N MET A 433 -9.01 -11.42 -20.75
CA MET A 433 -7.88 -11.82 -21.60
C MET A 433 -6.56 -11.71 -20.86
N ASP A 434 -6.27 -10.54 -20.27
CA ASP A 434 -5.06 -10.25 -19.49
C ASP A 434 -5.30 -9.12 -18.49
N PRO A 435 -5.54 -9.43 -17.21
CA PRO A 435 -5.76 -8.44 -16.17
C PRO A 435 -4.62 -7.42 -16.06
N LEU A 436 -3.37 -7.89 -16.09
CA LEU A 436 -2.20 -7.01 -15.95
C LEU A 436 -2.14 -5.98 -17.07
N SER A 437 -2.25 -6.42 -18.32
CA SER A 437 -2.16 -5.54 -19.50
C SER A 437 -3.25 -4.47 -19.56
N GLU A 438 -4.42 -4.76 -19.00
CA GLU A 438 -5.53 -3.81 -18.99
C GLU A 438 -5.48 -2.87 -17.77
N LEU A 439 -5.24 -3.41 -16.57
CA LEU A 439 -5.27 -2.62 -15.32
C LEU A 439 -4.14 -1.59 -15.22
N VAL A 440 -3.00 -1.81 -15.88
CA VAL A 440 -1.90 -0.82 -15.91
C VAL A 440 -2.25 0.47 -16.67
N LYS A 441 -3.38 0.52 -17.39
CA LYS A 441 -3.83 1.72 -18.10
C LYS A 441 -4.45 2.78 -17.21
N ILE A 442 -4.77 2.45 -15.97
CA ILE A 442 -5.37 3.36 -14.99
C ILE A 442 -4.44 3.60 -13.80
N ASP A 443 -4.65 4.72 -13.10
CA ASP A 443 -3.93 4.97 -11.85
C ASP A 443 -4.23 3.82 -10.86
N PRO A 444 -3.22 3.13 -10.31
CA PRO A 444 -3.43 2.02 -9.36
C PRO A 444 -4.33 2.37 -8.17
N LYS A 445 -4.38 3.64 -7.76
CA LYS A 445 -5.30 4.14 -6.72
C LYS A 445 -6.78 4.06 -7.10
N SER A 446 -7.07 3.96 -8.39
CA SER A 446 -8.44 3.85 -8.90
C SER A 446 -8.96 2.41 -8.93
N ILE A 447 -8.10 1.45 -8.62
CA ILE A 447 -8.47 0.05 -8.47
C ILE A 447 -8.94 -0.16 -7.03
N GLY A 448 -10.12 -0.75 -6.83
CA GLY A 448 -10.67 -1.07 -5.51
C GLY A 448 -9.89 -2.22 -4.88
N VAL A 449 -9.06 -1.93 -3.88
CA VAL A 449 -8.21 -2.93 -3.20
C VAL A 449 -8.43 -2.99 -1.69
N GLY A 450 -9.37 -2.18 -1.17
CA GLY A 450 -9.72 -2.26 0.25
C GLY A 450 -10.64 -1.15 0.76
N GLN A 451 -11.36 -1.46 1.84
CA GLN A 451 -12.44 -0.61 2.39
C GLN A 451 -11.98 0.79 2.85
N TYR A 452 -10.76 0.92 3.37
CA TYR A 452 -10.23 2.18 3.91
C TYR A 452 -9.20 2.84 2.99
N GLN A 453 -9.17 2.48 1.71
CA GLN A 453 -8.20 2.99 0.74
C GLN A 453 -8.16 4.52 0.67
N HIS A 454 -9.31 5.20 0.81
CA HIS A 454 -9.38 6.66 0.80
C HIS A 454 -9.06 7.33 2.15
N SER A 455 -8.91 6.55 3.22
CA SER A 455 -8.68 7.04 4.59
C SER A 455 -7.21 7.01 5.01
N VAL A 456 -6.34 6.35 4.24
CA VAL A 456 -4.89 6.28 4.48
C VAL A 456 -4.15 7.45 3.81
N ASP A 457 -2.87 7.61 4.12
CA ASP A 457 -2.00 8.58 3.42
C ASP A 457 -1.95 8.29 1.92
N GLN A 458 -2.46 9.23 1.12
CA GLN A 458 -2.63 9.04 -0.32
C GLN A 458 -1.31 9.07 -1.10
N SER A 459 -0.29 9.72 -0.58
CA SER A 459 1.04 9.79 -1.21
C SER A 459 1.79 8.48 -0.99
N LYS A 460 1.80 7.98 0.26
CA LYS A 460 2.35 6.66 0.61
C LYS A 460 1.63 5.54 -0.15
N LEU A 461 0.30 5.57 -0.18
CA LEU A 461 -0.51 4.61 -0.93
C LEU A 461 -0.10 4.57 -2.40
N ARG A 462 -0.09 5.71 -3.07
CA ARG A 462 0.26 5.80 -4.49
C ARG A 462 1.66 5.24 -4.76
N ALA A 463 2.65 5.67 -4.00
CA ALA A 463 4.02 5.20 -4.15
C ALA A 463 4.10 3.68 -4.01
N ARG A 464 3.42 3.11 -3.01
CA ARG A 464 3.42 1.66 -2.78
C ARG A 464 2.72 0.89 -3.89
N LEU A 465 1.56 1.36 -4.36
CA LEU A 465 0.81 0.69 -5.43
C LEU A 465 1.57 0.74 -6.76
N VAL A 466 2.24 1.85 -7.09
CA VAL A 466 3.11 1.95 -8.28
C VAL A 466 4.24 0.92 -8.21
N THR A 467 4.91 0.80 -7.06
CA THR A 467 5.95 -0.23 -6.87
C THR A 467 5.41 -1.64 -7.09
N VAL A 468 4.18 -1.93 -6.66
CA VAL A 468 3.54 -3.23 -6.91
C VAL A 468 3.31 -3.47 -8.40
N VAL A 469 2.82 -2.48 -9.13
CA VAL A 469 2.62 -2.61 -10.60
C VAL A 469 3.96 -2.86 -11.29
N GLU A 470 5.00 -2.09 -10.97
CA GLU A 470 6.36 -2.30 -11.50
C GLU A 470 6.86 -3.71 -11.21
N SER A 471 6.71 -4.18 -9.97
CA SER A 471 7.07 -5.53 -9.57
C SER A 471 6.35 -6.60 -10.39
N CYS A 472 5.02 -6.49 -10.55
CA CYS A 472 4.22 -7.46 -11.29
C CYS A 472 4.59 -7.48 -12.78
N VAL A 473 4.72 -6.31 -13.42
CA VAL A 473 5.08 -6.20 -14.83
C VAL A 473 6.47 -6.80 -15.11
N ASN A 474 7.45 -6.49 -14.27
CA ASN A 474 8.81 -7.02 -14.44
C ASN A 474 8.91 -8.51 -14.09
N LYS A 475 8.07 -9.02 -13.15
CA LYS A 475 8.00 -10.45 -12.82
C LYS A 475 7.46 -11.29 -13.99
N VAL A 476 6.38 -10.83 -14.62
CA VAL A 476 5.76 -11.51 -15.77
C VAL A 476 6.66 -11.39 -17.01
N GLY A 477 7.23 -10.24 -17.24
CA GLY A 477 7.96 -9.90 -18.46
C GLY A 477 7.01 -9.55 -19.61
N VAL A 478 7.46 -8.78 -20.55
CA VAL A 478 6.60 -8.14 -21.54
C VAL A 478 7.12 -8.38 -22.95
N ASN A 479 6.25 -8.85 -23.88
CA ASN A 479 6.59 -8.95 -25.29
C ASN A 479 6.61 -7.55 -25.92
N ILE A 480 7.78 -7.08 -26.35
CA ILE A 480 7.98 -5.75 -26.89
C ILE A 480 7.19 -5.47 -28.17
N ASN A 481 6.89 -6.53 -28.96
CA ASN A 481 6.21 -6.42 -30.23
C ASN A 481 4.69 -6.26 -30.10
N THR A 482 4.11 -6.66 -28.95
CA THR A 482 2.67 -6.55 -28.69
C THR A 482 2.30 -5.59 -27.58
N ALA A 483 3.27 -5.19 -26.75
CA ALA A 483 3.05 -4.36 -25.58
C ALA A 483 2.52 -2.97 -25.90
N SER A 484 1.58 -2.49 -25.07
CA SER A 484 1.13 -1.09 -25.11
C SER A 484 2.16 -0.16 -24.44
N LYS A 485 2.09 1.14 -24.76
CA LYS A 485 2.92 2.14 -24.07
C LYS A 485 2.71 2.14 -22.55
N HIS A 486 1.50 1.81 -22.10
CA HIS A 486 1.13 1.81 -20.68
C HIS A 486 1.89 0.74 -19.90
N ILE A 487 1.91 -0.52 -20.39
CA ILE A 487 2.65 -1.57 -19.69
C ILE A 487 4.17 -1.36 -19.78
N LEU A 488 4.67 -0.88 -20.94
CA LEU A 488 6.10 -0.58 -21.13
C LEU A 488 6.61 0.48 -20.16
N THR A 489 5.76 1.43 -19.75
CA THR A 489 6.11 2.49 -18.79
C THR A 489 6.57 1.93 -17.44
N TYR A 490 6.08 0.74 -17.04
CA TYR A 490 6.43 0.08 -15.79
C TYR A 490 7.60 -0.91 -15.90
N ILE A 491 8.17 -1.06 -17.10
CA ILE A 491 9.40 -1.82 -17.26
C ILE A 491 10.58 -1.03 -16.66
N SER A 492 11.41 -1.75 -15.91
CA SER A 492 12.62 -1.20 -15.30
C SER A 492 13.42 -0.34 -16.27
N GLY A 493 13.72 0.91 -15.91
CA GLY A 493 14.54 1.83 -16.69
C GLY A 493 13.87 2.52 -17.88
N LEU A 494 12.59 2.22 -18.22
CA LEU A 494 11.94 2.81 -19.39
C LEU A 494 11.21 4.13 -19.10
N GLY A 495 10.18 4.15 -18.30
CA GLY A 495 9.31 5.32 -18.13
C GLY A 495 8.52 5.70 -19.39
N LEU A 496 7.58 6.65 -19.26
CA LEU A 496 6.60 6.99 -20.31
C LEU A 496 7.23 7.40 -21.65
N ALA A 497 8.20 8.31 -21.62
CA ALA A 497 8.78 8.84 -22.85
C ALA A 497 9.52 7.76 -23.69
N LEU A 498 10.21 6.83 -23.04
CA LEU A 498 10.87 5.73 -23.73
C LEU A 498 9.86 4.68 -24.19
N ALA A 499 8.80 4.43 -23.43
CA ALA A 499 7.70 3.55 -23.83
C ALA A 499 7.01 4.06 -25.12
N GLU A 500 6.73 5.36 -25.20
CA GLU A 500 6.19 5.99 -26.40
C GLU A 500 7.16 5.89 -27.59
N ASN A 501 8.45 6.13 -27.39
CA ASN A 501 9.47 6.01 -28.45
C ASN A 501 9.59 4.56 -28.96
N ILE A 502 9.46 3.55 -28.09
CA ILE A 502 9.49 2.14 -28.48
C ILE A 502 8.29 1.82 -29.38
N VAL A 503 7.08 2.25 -28.99
CA VAL A 503 5.86 2.02 -29.77
C VAL A 503 5.93 2.74 -31.11
N ALA A 504 6.39 3.99 -31.15
CA ALA A 504 6.55 4.76 -32.38
C ALA A 504 7.62 4.13 -33.31
N TYR A 505 8.75 3.68 -32.75
CA TYR A 505 9.79 3.02 -33.51
C TYR A 505 9.27 1.72 -34.15
N ARG A 506 8.53 0.91 -33.40
CA ARG A 506 7.90 -0.33 -33.89
C ARG A 506 6.91 -0.05 -35.01
N ALA A 507 6.08 0.97 -34.87
CA ALA A 507 5.11 1.37 -35.90
C ALA A 507 5.81 1.78 -37.19
N ALA A 508 6.94 2.45 -37.13
CA ALA A 508 7.69 2.96 -38.29
C ALA A 508 8.60 1.90 -38.93
N ASN A 509 9.18 0.97 -38.15
CA ASN A 509 10.25 0.07 -38.62
C ASN A 509 9.84 -1.43 -38.60
N GLY A 510 8.62 -1.74 -38.15
CA GLY A 510 8.16 -3.09 -37.92
C GLY A 510 8.69 -3.71 -36.63
N ASP A 511 8.44 -5.01 -36.44
CA ASP A 511 8.77 -5.75 -35.24
C ASP A 511 10.26 -5.81 -34.94
N PHE A 512 10.59 -5.69 -33.65
CA PHE A 512 11.93 -5.97 -33.16
C PHE A 512 12.30 -7.42 -33.40
N LYS A 513 13.49 -7.66 -33.98
CA LYS A 513 13.99 -9.00 -34.28
C LYS A 513 14.91 -9.57 -33.20
N ASP A 514 15.41 -8.72 -32.33
CA ASP A 514 16.26 -9.05 -31.20
C ASP A 514 16.22 -7.92 -30.16
N ARG A 515 16.61 -8.20 -28.91
CA ARG A 515 16.71 -7.21 -27.82
C ARG A 515 17.70 -6.09 -28.14
N LYS A 516 18.79 -6.40 -28.84
CA LYS A 516 19.83 -5.42 -29.17
C LYS A 516 19.31 -4.31 -30.07
N SER A 517 18.27 -4.58 -30.86
CA SER A 517 17.59 -3.60 -31.71
C SER A 517 16.95 -2.46 -30.92
N LEU A 518 16.68 -2.62 -29.62
CA LEU A 518 16.23 -1.56 -28.73
C LEU A 518 17.17 -0.36 -28.68
N LEU A 519 18.48 -0.57 -28.82
CA LEU A 519 19.47 0.51 -28.85
C LEU A 519 19.32 1.47 -30.04
N LYS A 520 18.50 1.11 -31.04
CA LYS A 520 18.14 1.97 -32.19
C LYS A 520 16.96 2.90 -31.88
N VAL A 521 16.26 2.68 -30.76
CA VAL A 521 15.13 3.53 -30.32
C VAL A 521 15.68 4.88 -29.86
N PRO A 522 15.11 6.00 -30.34
CA PRO A 522 15.54 7.33 -29.93
C PRO A 522 15.52 7.52 -28.41
N ARG A 523 16.59 8.10 -27.85
CA ARG A 523 16.79 8.34 -26.42
C ARG A 523 16.95 7.09 -25.52
N LEU A 524 16.91 5.89 -26.06
CA LEU A 524 17.14 4.67 -25.31
C LEU A 524 18.66 4.40 -25.27
N GLY A 525 19.33 4.88 -24.23
CA GLY A 525 20.78 4.72 -24.05
C GLY A 525 21.14 3.39 -23.39
N ALA A 526 22.44 3.11 -23.29
CA ALA A 526 22.97 1.86 -22.73
C ALA A 526 22.43 1.54 -21.34
N LYS A 527 22.33 2.53 -20.45
CA LYS A 527 21.82 2.35 -19.08
C LYS A 527 20.34 1.93 -19.04
N ALA A 528 19.49 2.54 -19.87
CA ALA A 528 18.08 2.15 -19.97
C ALA A 528 17.93 0.75 -20.57
N TYR A 529 18.74 0.43 -21.58
CA TYR A 529 18.81 -0.90 -22.17
C TYR A 529 19.22 -1.96 -21.14
N GLU A 530 20.29 -1.72 -20.38
CA GLU A 530 20.75 -2.62 -19.32
C GLU A 530 19.64 -2.93 -18.33
N GLN A 531 18.91 -1.92 -17.85
CA GLN A 531 17.84 -2.14 -16.88
C GLN A 531 16.59 -2.80 -17.46
N ALA A 532 16.28 -2.58 -18.74
CA ALA A 532 15.04 -3.05 -19.36
C ALA A 532 15.15 -4.42 -20.02
N ALA A 533 16.31 -4.73 -20.62
CA ALA A 533 16.47 -5.84 -21.55
C ALA A 533 16.08 -7.22 -20.97
N GLY A 534 16.39 -7.46 -19.70
CA GLY A 534 16.05 -8.74 -19.04
C GLY A 534 14.55 -8.93 -18.81
N PHE A 535 13.76 -7.87 -18.83
CA PHE A 535 12.31 -7.89 -18.61
C PHE A 535 11.49 -7.86 -19.90
N LEU A 536 12.12 -7.54 -21.01
CA LEU A 536 11.48 -7.53 -22.32
C LEU A 536 11.67 -8.87 -23.03
N ARG A 537 10.68 -9.29 -23.80
CA ARG A 537 10.70 -10.54 -24.59
C ARG A 537 10.56 -10.19 -26.07
N VAL A 538 11.29 -10.94 -26.92
CA VAL A 538 11.14 -10.92 -28.37
C VAL A 538 10.72 -12.32 -28.79
N VAL A 539 9.42 -12.53 -28.93
CA VAL A 539 8.87 -13.82 -29.34
C VAL A 539 9.12 -14.01 -30.82
N GLY A 540 9.69 -15.17 -31.21
CA GLY A 540 10.03 -15.45 -32.61
C GLY A 540 11.19 -14.62 -33.16
N GLY A 541 12.01 -14.01 -32.29
CA GLY A 541 13.20 -13.27 -32.66
C GLY A 541 14.35 -14.11 -33.15
N ARG A 542 15.44 -13.46 -33.58
CA ARG A 542 16.65 -14.13 -34.10
C ARG A 542 17.42 -14.90 -33.03
N ASN A 543 17.49 -14.35 -31.82
CA ASN A 543 18.16 -15.00 -30.70
C ASN A 543 17.10 -15.69 -29.81
N PRO A 544 17.16 -17.00 -29.64
CA PRO A 544 16.17 -17.72 -28.84
C PRO A 544 16.19 -17.33 -27.36
N LEU A 545 17.31 -16.80 -26.83
CA LEU A 545 17.44 -16.31 -25.47
C LEU A 545 16.64 -15.00 -25.24
N ASP A 546 16.32 -14.25 -26.31
CA ASP A 546 15.53 -13.03 -26.21
C ASP A 546 14.08 -13.28 -25.77
N ASN A 547 13.60 -14.55 -25.87
CA ASN A 547 12.31 -14.97 -25.29
C ASN A 547 12.48 -15.69 -23.93
N SER A 548 13.46 -15.29 -23.15
CA SER A 548 13.70 -15.81 -21.80
C SER A 548 13.86 -14.70 -20.77
N ALA A 549 13.94 -15.03 -19.50
CA ALA A 549 14.25 -14.08 -18.43
C ALA A 549 15.76 -13.90 -18.20
N VAL A 550 16.61 -14.57 -18.99
CA VAL A 550 18.06 -14.41 -18.91
C VAL A 550 18.44 -13.00 -19.39
N HIS A 551 19.29 -12.32 -18.63
CA HIS A 551 19.79 -11.01 -19.02
C HIS A 551 20.81 -11.11 -20.16
N PRO A 552 20.83 -10.20 -21.14
CA PRO A 552 21.79 -10.25 -22.25
C PRO A 552 23.27 -10.31 -21.82
N GLU A 553 23.63 -9.71 -20.70
CA GLU A 553 24.98 -9.79 -20.12
C GLU A 553 25.42 -11.24 -19.80
N SER A 554 24.46 -12.11 -19.51
CA SER A 554 24.70 -13.49 -19.11
C SER A 554 24.50 -14.50 -20.27
N TYR A 555 24.30 -14.07 -21.51
CA TYR A 555 24.12 -14.98 -22.64
C TYR A 555 25.32 -15.88 -22.86
N HIS A 556 26.53 -15.34 -22.69
CA HIS A 556 27.78 -16.09 -22.80
C HIS A 556 27.85 -17.31 -21.85
N ILE A 557 27.18 -17.25 -20.68
CA ILE A 557 27.07 -18.39 -19.75
C ILE A 557 26.26 -19.53 -20.39
N VAL A 558 25.10 -19.20 -20.98
CA VAL A 558 24.23 -20.18 -21.62
C VAL A 558 24.91 -20.78 -22.88
N GLU A 559 25.59 -19.96 -23.65
CA GLU A 559 26.38 -20.39 -24.81
C GLU A 559 27.48 -21.35 -24.38
N ARG A 560 28.18 -21.08 -23.27
CA ARG A 560 29.19 -22.00 -22.70
C ARG A 560 28.56 -23.30 -22.20
N MET A 561 27.38 -23.26 -21.57
CA MET A 561 26.63 -24.45 -21.16
C MET A 561 26.26 -25.34 -22.37
N ALA A 562 25.79 -24.73 -23.46
CA ALA A 562 25.44 -25.42 -24.67
C ALA A 562 26.70 -26.08 -25.35
N ALA A 563 27.81 -25.33 -25.44
CA ALA A 563 29.05 -25.78 -25.98
C ALA A 563 29.62 -26.96 -25.18
N ASP A 564 29.63 -26.90 -23.85
CA ASP A 564 30.10 -27.99 -22.97
C ASP A 564 29.23 -29.25 -23.09
N ALA A 565 27.94 -29.08 -23.37
CA ALA A 565 27.02 -30.19 -23.63
C ALA A 565 27.08 -30.72 -25.10
N GLY A 566 27.84 -30.06 -25.97
CA GLY A 566 27.97 -30.44 -27.40
C GLY A 566 26.69 -30.21 -28.21
N VAL A 567 25.85 -29.23 -27.81
CA VAL A 567 24.55 -28.93 -28.42
C VAL A 567 24.43 -27.46 -28.79
N THR A 568 23.42 -27.10 -29.60
CA THR A 568 23.12 -25.70 -29.83
C THR A 568 22.32 -25.12 -28.65
N VAL A 569 22.25 -23.78 -28.57
CA VAL A 569 21.42 -23.09 -27.55
C VAL A 569 19.95 -23.48 -27.68
N GLU A 570 19.45 -23.62 -28.92
CA GLU A 570 18.07 -24.06 -29.18
C GLU A 570 17.81 -25.49 -28.65
N GLN A 571 18.73 -26.38 -28.84
CA GLN A 571 18.65 -27.77 -28.34
C GLN A 571 18.70 -27.79 -26.82
N LEU A 572 19.59 -27.01 -26.20
CA LEU A 572 19.66 -26.88 -24.75
C LEU A 572 18.34 -26.33 -24.17
N LEU A 573 17.72 -25.35 -24.84
CA LEU A 573 16.44 -24.79 -24.47
C LEU A 573 15.27 -25.75 -24.64
N ALA A 574 15.34 -26.68 -25.59
CA ALA A 574 14.28 -27.66 -25.86
C ALA A 574 14.32 -28.85 -24.90
N ASP A 575 15.50 -29.26 -24.47
CA ASP A 575 15.69 -30.49 -23.70
C ASP A 575 15.90 -30.23 -22.21
N LYS A 576 14.87 -30.59 -21.42
CA LYS A 576 14.86 -30.43 -19.96
C LYS A 576 15.86 -31.37 -19.24
N GLU A 577 16.07 -32.55 -19.77
CA GLU A 577 16.97 -33.51 -19.14
C GLU A 577 18.44 -33.08 -19.30
N LEU A 578 18.81 -32.51 -20.43
CA LEU A 578 20.12 -31.88 -20.61
C LEU A 578 20.35 -30.77 -19.57
N ARG A 579 19.37 -29.90 -19.34
CA ARG A 579 19.51 -28.84 -18.35
C ARG A 579 19.63 -29.33 -16.92
N LYS A 580 18.93 -30.42 -16.54
CA LYS A 580 19.08 -31.05 -15.22
C LYS A 580 20.49 -31.61 -14.96
N GLY A 581 21.18 -32.00 -16.01
CA GLY A 581 22.55 -32.49 -15.92
C GLY A 581 23.61 -31.42 -15.70
N ILE A 582 23.25 -30.13 -15.82
CA ILE A 582 24.17 -28.99 -15.68
C ILE A 582 24.45 -28.76 -14.19
N LYS A 583 25.72 -28.71 -13.81
CA LYS A 583 26.17 -28.34 -12.47
C LYS A 583 26.46 -26.84 -12.43
N PRO A 584 25.68 -26.01 -11.72
CA PRO A 584 25.80 -24.55 -11.74
C PRO A 584 27.19 -24.06 -11.34
N GLU A 585 27.86 -24.77 -10.41
CA GLU A 585 29.17 -24.38 -9.87
C GLU A 585 30.29 -24.31 -10.94
N ARG A 586 30.12 -25.01 -12.07
CA ARG A 586 31.09 -25.00 -13.19
C ARG A 586 31.05 -23.71 -14.01
N TYR A 587 29.99 -22.95 -13.89
CA TYR A 587 29.73 -21.77 -14.71
C TYR A 587 29.83 -20.45 -13.92
N VAL A 588 30.26 -20.53 -12.66
CA VAL A 588 30.62 -19.38 -11.83
C VAL A 588 31.93 -18.78 -12.33
N ASP A 589 32.00 -17.47 -12.44
CA ASP A 589 33.22 -16.73 -12.82
C ASP A 589 33.38 -15.46 -11.95
N ALA A 590 34.26 -14.55 -12.36
CA ALA A 590 34.54 -13.31 -11.60
C ALA A 590 33.36 -12.33 -11.57
N GLU A 591 32.46 -12.40 -12.56
CA GLU A 591 31.33 -11.46 -12.73
C GLU A 591 30.00 -12.10 -12.37
N VAL A 592 29.87 -13.43 -12.55
CA VAL A 592 28.63 -14.18 -12.37
C VAL A 592 28.77 -15.24 -11.28
N GLY A 593 28.11 -15.03 -10.17
CA GLY A 593 28.13 -15.94 -9.03
C GLY A 593 27.09 -17.09 -9.14
N LEU A 594 27.16 -18.01 -8.19
CA LEU A 594 26.26 -19.17 -8.11
C LEU A 594 24.76 -18.77 -8.10
N PRO A 595 24.32 -17.72 -7.36
CA PRO A 595 22.93 -17.28 -7.39
C PRO A 595 22.44 -16.93 -8.80
N THR A 596 23.24 -16.19 -9.56
CA THR A 596 22.88 -15.79 -10.94
C THR A 596 22.87 -17.00 -11.88
N VAL A 597 23.81 -17.93 -11.77
CA VAL A 597 23.80 -19.16 -12.60
C VAL A 597 22.58 -20.02 -12.31
N THR A 598 22.19 -20.13 -11.06
CA THR A 598 20.95 -20.84 -10.65
C THR A 598 19.71 -20.18 -11.26
N ASP A 599 19.61 -18.86 -11.18
CA ASP A 599 18.49 -18.10 -11.78
C ASP A 599 18.46 -18.27 -13.31
N ILE A 600 19.61 -18.32 -13.97
CA ILE A 600 19.68 -18.59 -15.42
C ILE A 600 19.04 -19.96 -15.73
N LEU A 601 19.41 -21.01 -15.03
CA LEU A 601 18.84 -22.35 -15.26
C LEU A 601 17.34 -22.37 -15.02
N GLU A 602 16.85 -21.74 -13.95
CA GLU A 602 15.41 -21.60 -13.71
C GLU A 602 14.70 -20.80 -14.82
N ALA A 603 15.34 -19.74 -15.32
CA ALA A 603 14.79 -18.94 -16.41
C ALA A 603 14.72 -19.71 -17.74
N LEU A 604 15.66 -20.62 -18.00
CA LEU A 604 15.63 -21.50 -19.16
C LEU A 604 14.51 -22.55 -19.06
N ASP A 605 14.24 -23.07 -17.86
CA ASP A 605 13.14 -24.01 -17.63
C ASP A 605 11.74 -23.38 -17.80
N LYS A 606 11.62 -22.10 -17.49
CA LYS A 606 10.36 -21.33 -17.57
C LYS A 606 10.23 -20.50 -18.85
N ARG A 607 11.05 -20.76 -19.88
CA ARG A 607 11.06 -19.98 -21.12
C ARG A 607 9.68 -19.99 -21.80
N GLY A 608 9.20 -18.81 -22.16
CA GLY A 608 7.92 -18.64 -22.87
C GLY A 608 6.68 -19.04 -22.06
N LEU A 609 6.85 -19.45 -20.81
CA LEU A 609 5.73 -19.72 -19.91
C LEU A 609 5.34 -18.44 -19.17
N ASP A 610 4.05 -18.15 -19.13
CA ASP A 610 3.50 -17.14 -18.24
C ASP A 610 3.62 -17.68 -16.81
N PRO A 611 4.21 -16.94 -15.86
CA PRO A 611 4.33 -17.41 -14.48
C PRO A 611 2.99 -17.41 -13.73
N ARG A 612 1.93 -16.85 -14.31
CA ARG A 612 0.58 -16.85 -13.75
C ARG A 612 -0.09 -18.20 -13.93
N GLU A 613 -0.94 -18.58 -12.98
CA GLU A 613 -1.71 -19.82 -13.05
C GLU A 613 -2.69 -19.82 -14.24
N GLN A 614 -3.18 -21.00 -14.63
CA GLN A 614 -4.21 -21.09 -15.67
C GLN A 614 -5.58 -20.87 -15.05
N LEU A 615 -6.44 -20.12 -15.76
CA LEU A 615 -7.80 -19.84 -15.31
C LEU A 615 -8.63 -21.13 -15.29
N GLN A 616 -9.26 -21.40 -14.14
CA GLN A 616 -10.17 -22.54 -13.98
C GLN A 616 -11.62 -22.05 -13.97
N ALA A 617 -12.50 -22.79 -14.62
CA ALA A 617 -13.92 -22.51 -14.58
C ALA A 617 -14.48 -22.79 -13.16
N PHE A 618 -15.33 -21.89 -12.65
CA PHE A 618 -15.95 -21.96 -11.35
C PHE A 618 -17.48 -21.78 -11.47
N SER A 619 -18.25 -22.40 -10.58
CA SER A 619 -19.69 -22.17 -10.44
C SER A 619 -20.08 -22.15 -8.97
N PHE A 620 -20.92 -21.21 -8.61
CA PHE A 620 -21.57 -21.17 -7.30
C PHE A 620 -22.61 -22.29 -7.16
N ASP A 621 -23.07 -22.51 -5.93
CA ASP A 621 -24.16 -23.43 -5.66
C ASP A 621 -25.45 -22.96 -6.34
N PRO A 622 -26.09 -23.76 -7.20
CA PRO A 622 -27.25 -23.36 -7.97
C PRO A 622 -28.52 -23.13 -7.14
N ASP A 623 -28.56 -23.63 -5.90
CA ASP A 623 -29.72 -23.53 -5.02
C ASP A 623 -29.68 -22.36 -4.04
N VAL A 624 -28.57 -21.56 -4.05
CA VAL A 624 -28.34 -20.45 -3.12
C VAL A 624 -28.34 -19.11 -3.87
N HIS A 625 -29.39 -18.31 -3.67
CA HIS A 625 -29.61 -17.03 -4.34
C HIS A 625 -29.69 -15.82 -3.40
N SER A 626 -29.99 -16.06 -2.12
CA SER A 626 -30.22 -15.02 -1.12
C SER A 626 -29.80 -15.45 0.27
N VAL A 627 -29.70 -14.49 1.20
CA VAL A 627 -29.42 -14.79 2.63
C VAL A 627 -30.50 -15.70 3.24
N ALA A 628 -31.72 -15.67 2.72
CA ALA A 628 -32.84 -16.52 3.22
C ALA A 628 -32.65 -18.01 2.91
N ASP A 629 -31.83 -18.34 1.90
CA ASP A 629 -31.54 -19.72 1.49
C ASP A 629 -30.44 -20.34 2.36
N LEU A 630 -29.72 -19.53 3.10
CA LEU A 630 -28.59 -19.96 3.94
C LEU A 630 -29.08 -20.62 5.23
N ARG A 631 -28.36 -21.65 5.66
CA ARG A 631 -28.51 -22.32 6.97
C ARG A 631 -27.15 -22.54 7.60
N GLU A 632 -27.07 -22.41 8.90
CA GLU A 632 -25.84 -22.76 9.63
C GLU A 632 -25.46 -24.21 9.37
N GLY A 633 -24.20 -24.48 9.14
CA GLY A 633 -23.66 -25.78 8.78
C GLY A 633 -23.61 -26.07 7.28
N MET A 634 -24.25 -25.28 6.40
CA MET A 634 -24.12 -25.46 4.94
C MET A 634 -22.69 -25.24 4.49
N THR A 635 -22.21 -26.12 3.62
CA THR A 635 -20.92 -26.01 2.94
C THR A 635 -21.15 -25.57 1.51
N LEU A 636 -20.52 -24.47 1.12
CA LEU A 636 -20.76 -23.79 -0.14
C LEU A 636 -19.42 -23.49 -0.85
N PRO A 637 -19.40 -23.62 -2.19
CA PRO A 637 -18.28 -23.09 -2.97
C PRO A 637 -18.30 -21.57 -2.96
N GLY A 638 -17.14 -20.96 -2.84
CA GLY A 638 -17.01 -19.51 -2.81
C GLY A 638 -15.74 -19.00 -3.49
N ILE A 639 -15.70 -17.72 -3.76
CA ILE A 639 -14.54 -17.01 -4.31
C ILE A 639 -14.11 -15.95 -3.31
N VAL A 640 -12.80 -15.89 -3.00
CA VAL A 640 -12.23 -14.85 -2.14
C VAL A 640 -12.26 -13.52 -2.89
N THR A 641 -13.03 -12.56 -2.40
CA THR A 641 -13.23 -11.24 -3.02
C THR A 641 -12.38 -10.15 -2.41
N ASN A 642 -12.06 -10.27 -1.11
CA ASN A 642 -11.22 -9.29 -0.43
C ASN A 642 -10.47 -9.93 0.75
N ILE A 643 -9.25 -9.46 0.99
CA ILE A 643 -8.43 -9.89 2.12
C ILE A 643 -8.13 -8.68 3.00
N THR A 644 -8.32 -8.86 4.30
CA THR A 644 -8.06 -7.84 5.33
C THR A 644 -7.13 -8.42 6.40
N ALA A 645 -6.62 -7.58 7.32
CA ALA A 645 -5.79 -8.06 8.41
C ALA A 645 -6.52 -9.02 9.39
N PHE A 646 -7.85 -8.97 9.43
CA PHE A 646 -8.67 -9.76 10.36
C PHE A 646 -9.37 -10.95 9.72
N GLY A 647 -9.24 -11.15 8.40
CA GLY A 647 -9.86 -12.27 7.69
C GLY A 647 -10.03 -12.03 6.21
N ALA A 648 -10.77 -12.94 5.55
CA ALA A 648 -11.07 -12.88 4.14
C ALA A 648 -12.59 -12.78 3.91
N PHE A 649 -12.99 -11.96 2.95
CA PHE A 649 -14.35 -11.92 2.46
C PHE A 649 -14.49 -12.91 1.30
N VAL A 650 -15.58 -13.66 1.33
CA VAL A 650 -15.84 -14.72 0.35
C VAL A 650 -17.24 -14.54 -0.22
N ASP A 651 -17.31 -14.37 -1.52
CA ASP A 651 -18.56 -14.46 -2.28
C ASP A 651 -18.99 -15.92 -2.36
N ILE A 652 -20.19 -16.21 -1.90
CA ILE A 652 -20.82 -17.55 -1.87
C ILE A 652 -22.02 -17.66 -2.80
N GLY A 653 -22.11 -16.77 -3.81
CA GLY A 653 -23.23 -16.77 -4.76
C GLY A 653 -24.41 -15.89 -4.39
N ILE A 654 -24.35 -15.07 -3.32
CA ILE A 654 -25.41 -14.14 -2.92
C ILE A 654 -24.91 -12.69 -2.95
N LYS A 655 -25.84 -11.71 -2.85
CA LYS A 655 -25.50 -10.27 -2.98
C LYS A 655 -24.52 -9.72 -1.92
N GLN A 656 -24.18 -10.52 -0.94
CA GLN A 656 -23.35 -10.13 0.19
C GLN A 656 -22.28 -11.15 0.48
N ASP A 657 -21.05 -10.69 0.57
CA ASP A 657 -19.93 -11.53 0.94
C ASP A 657 -20.02 -11.97 2.40
N GLY A 658 -19.65 -13.22 2.66
CA GLY A 658 -19.44 -13.72 4.00
C GLY A 658 -18.01 -13.46 4.49
N LEU A 659 -17.82 -13.30 5.79
CA LEU A 659 -16.52 -13.13 6.41
C LEU A 659 -16.00 -14.45 6.98
N VAL A 660 -14.84 -14.89 6.51
CA VAL A 660 -14.02 -15.90 7.19
C VAL A 660 -13.01 -15.15 8.07
N HIS A 661 -13.27 -15.13 9.38
CA HIS A 661 -12.33 -14.52 10.33
C HIS A 661 -10.98 -15.23 10.31
N ILE A 662 -9.86 -14.53 10.61
CA ILE A 662 -8.50 -15.09 10.60
C ILE A 662 -8.37 -16.39 11.40
N SER A 663 -9.09 -16.52 12.51
CA SER A 663 -9.13 -17.74 13.31
C SER A 663 -9.90 -18.90 12.68
N GLN A 664 -10.64 -18.66 11.59
CA GLN A 664 -11.46 -19.61 10.87
C GLN A 664 -10.90 -20.00 9.50
N LEU A 665 -9.75 -19.43 9.11
CA LEU A 665 -9.11 -19.69 7.80
C LEU A 665 -8.44 -21.06 7.71
N ALA A 666 -7.90 -21.57 8.82
CA ALA A 666 -7.19 -22.86 8.87
C ALA A 666 -7.24 -23.48 10.27
N ASP A 667 -6.94 -24.78 10.36
CA ASP A 667 -6.85 -25.52 11.64
C ASP A 667 -5.52 -25.25 12.41
N ARG A 668 -4.70 -24.35 11.91
CA ARG A 668 -3.43 -23.89 12.52
C ARG A 668 -3.47 -22.39 12.80
N TYR A 669 -2.53 -21.91 13.63
CA TYR A 669 -2.34 -20.47 13.79
C TYR A 669 -1.97 -19.79 12.48
N VAL A 670 -2.67 -18.73 12.13
CA VAL A 670 -2.46 -17.92 10.91
C VAL A 670 -2.01 -16.53 11.35
N ALA A 671 -0.82 -16.14 10.91
CA ALA A 671 -0.27 -14.81 11.21
C ALA A 671 -0.85 -13.73 10.29
N SER A 672 -1.07 -14.05 9.01
CA SER A 672 -1.70 -13.19 8.03
C SER A 672 -2.69 -14.00 7.17
N PRO A 673 -3.89 -13.49 6.89
CA PRO A 673 -4.83 -14.16 5.99
C PRO A 673 -4.25 -14.44 4.60
N ALA A 674 -3.39 -13.58 4.09
CA ALA A 674 -2.70 -13.76 2.80
C ALA A 674 -1.72 -14.96 2.78
N ASP A 675 -1.36 -15.53 3.95
CA ASP A 675 -0.55 -16.77 4.02
C ASP A 675 -1.38 -18.04 3.75
N VAL A 676 -2.70 -17.91 3.69
CA VAL A 676 -3.63 -19.05 3.54
C VAL A 676 -4.51 -18.93 2.31
N VAL A 677 -4.94 -17.71 1.97
CA VAL A 677 -5.84 -17.44 0.84
C VAL A 677 -5.34 -16.30 -0.02
N HIS A 678 -5.74 -16.29 -1.29
CA HIS A 678 -5.47 -15.20 -2.24
C HIS A 678 -6.77 -14.74 -2.94
N LEU A 679 -6.77 -13.52 -3.47
CA LEU A 679 -7.92 -12.97 -4.21
C LEU A 679 -8.23 -13.83 -5.44
N GLY A 680 -9.52 -14.04 -5.68
CA GLY A 680 -10.00 -14.90 -6.76
C GLY A 680 -9.83 -16.40 -6.50
N GLN A 681 -9.32 -16.80 -5.34
CA GLN A 681 -9.19 -18.21 -4.98
C GLN A 681 -10.57 -18.85 -4.80
N HIS A 682 -10.75 -20.01 -5.44
CA HIS A 682 -11.89 -20.86 -5.20
C HIS A 682 -11.70 -21.59 -3.88
N VAL A 683 -12.67 -21.47 -2.99
CA VAL A 683 -12.63 -22.05 -1.65
C VAL A 683 -13.94 -22.75 -1.34
N GLU A 684 -13.90 -23.72 -0.45
CA GLU A 684 -15.07 -24.32 0.16
C GLU A 684 -15.22 -23.74 1.57
N VAL A 685 -16.38 -23.15 1.85
CA VAL A 685 -16.65 -22.49 3.13
C VAL A 685 -17.92 -23.04 3.76
N ARG A 686 -17.93 -23.13 5.09
CA ARG A 686 -19.09 -23.53 5.87
C ARG A 686 -19.69 -22.31 6.56
N VAL A 687 -21.00 -22.15 6.48
CA VAL A 687 -21.76 -21.11 7.17
C VAL A 687 -21.77 -21.41 8.67
N THR A 688 -21.25 -20.48 9.48
CA THR A 688 -21.16 -20.61 10.96
C THR A 688 -22.09 -19.68 11.71
N GLY A 689 -22.67 -18.70 11.04
CA GLY A 689 -23.65 -17.80 11.64
C GLY A 689 -24.21 -16.81 10.64
N ILE A 690 -25.46 -16.42 10.84
CA ILE A 690 -26.19 -15.48 9.98
C ILE A 690 -26.84 -14.41 10.87
N ASP A 691 -26.38 -13.16 10.74
CA ASP A 691 -26.98 -12.00 11.40
C ASP A 691 -27.79 -11.19 10.37
N THR A 692 -29.07 -11.45 10.30
CA THR A 692 -29.99 -10.79 9.35
C THR A 692 -30.26 -9.33 9.70
N VAL A 693 -30.05 -8.90 10.96
CA VAL A 693 -30.27 -7.51 11.40
C VAL A 693 -29.12 -6.62 10.94
N ARG A 694 -27.88 -7.15 11.05
CA ARG A 694 -26.66 -6.43 10.64
C ARG A 694 -26.19 -6.81 9.24
N ASN A 695 -26.91 -7.68 8.58
CA ASN A 695 -26.56 -8.19 7.26
C ASN A 695 -25.13 -8.80 7.25
N ARG A 696 -24.79 -9.67 8.19
CA ARG A 696 -23.46 -10.29 8.31
C ARG A 696 -23.56 -11.80 8.24
N ILE A 697 -22.68 -12.40 7.45
CA ILE A 697 -22.56 -13.86 7.30
C ILE A 697 -21.18 -14.26 7.79
N ALA A 698 -21.15 -15.14 8.77
CA ALA A 698 -19.90 -15.71 9.29
C ALA A 698 -19.64 -17.05 8.61
N LEU A 699 -18.42 -17.22 8.12
CA LEU A 699 -17.96 -18.39 7.39
C LEU A 699 -16.73 -19.01 8.05
N SER A 700 -16.49 -20.30 7.80
CA SER A 700 -15.31 -21.04 8.22
C SER A 700 -14.76 -21.93 7.09
N MET A 701 -13.43 -21.95 6.97
CA MET A 701 -12.69 -22.87 6.09
C MET A 701 -12.08 -24.05 6.87
N ARG A 702 -12.31 -24.12 8.20
CA ARG A 702 -11.81 -25.21 9.03
C ARG A 702 -12.52 -26.52 8.68
N LYS A 703 -11.74 -27.60 8.55
CA LYS A 703 -12.26 -28.94 8.28
C LYS A 703 -12.85 -29.61 9.53
N ASN A 704 -12.34 -29.23 10.71
CA ASN A 704 -12.77 -29.75 12.00
C ASN A 704 -13.32 -28.60 12.85
N GLY A 705 -14.63 -28.43 12.90
CA GLY A 705 -15.30 -27.44 13.73
C GLY A 705 -16.76 -27.79 13.92
#